data_86b2eb3953f939048bc50161418ddfd4
#
_entry.id   86b2eb3953f939048bc50161418ddfd4
#
_cell.length_a   1.000
_cell.length_b   1.000
_cell.length_c   1.000
_cell.angle_alpha   90.00
_cell.angle_beta   90.00
_cell.angle_gamma   90.00
#
_symmetry.space_group_name_H-M   'P 1'
#
loop_
_entity.id
_entity.type
_entity.pdbx_description
1 polymer ?
#
loop_
_entity_poly.entity_id
_entity_poly.type
_entity_poly.pdbx_seq_one_letter_code
_entity_poly.pdbx_strand_id
1 'polypeptide(L)'
;MTKIFKQLGRHWAACLAVVVLLIVQAYCDLSLPDYTSKIVDTGIQQGGIESPVPDTVRSTTLQALELLMSEDDAALTDEAYSDPDADGVRTLKPDADTAALENAFTTPDVVLYMAAAKNAATAAGTTDTVAPTAYDLDAVATQLAAASQAPGAREMLQSQLTDGLAQLDETVADSLSSQAMLLVALEYDAQGIAHDVQMSYLLRTGGQMLALTLLMVAVAVAVGFIASRVSAAIGRDLRRDVFRTVVGYSNAEIEKFSTASLITRTTNDIQQVQFVCVILLRMVAYAPILGIGGIMHVASGNTGLEWIIFVAVAALLALIAVLMNVAMPKFKQMQVLVDRLNLVSREILTGIMPIRAFSREEFEEKRFDRANTDLMKTQLFTNRTMVAMMPFMTLIMNGTSLLIVWFGGKAMDLGNMQVGEMIAFITYTMQIVMSFLMLSMVAVMLPRAGVAADRIDEVIKTPSTIHDPAAPKALPADGTHGVVAFHDVSFRYPGSDEDALEHISFTARPGETTAIIGSTGCGKSTLLNLIPRFYDVTEGSVTIDGVDVRDMTQAQLHDELGYVPQKGVLFSGTITSNLKFGGDHITDTDAEQAAEIAQATEFISAKPEGFDSPIAQGGSNVSGGQKQRLSIARAIAKHPQIYLFDDSFSALDYKTDVALRRALKAKTDNATVIIVAQRIATVLHANQILVLDEGRIVGKGTHAQLMESCPAYQEIARSQLSQKELNLQKEGE
;
A
#
# COMPACT_ATOMS: atom_id res chain seq x y z
N MET A 1 7.53 7.24 -7.74
CA MET A 1 6.10 7.44 -8.07
C MET A 1 5.72 6.76 -9.38
N THR A 2 6.36 7.06 -10.51
CA THR A 2 6.11 6.40 -11.81
C THR A 2 6.14 4.88 -11.74
N LYS A 3 6.92 4.28 -10.83
CA LYS A 3 7.03 2.84 -10.62
C LYS A 3 5.77 2.22 -10.01
N ILE A 4 5.11 2.92 -9.08
CA ILE A 4 3.82 2.48 -8.50
C ILE A 4 2.74 2.53 -9.58
N PHE A 5 2.68 3.62 -10.35
CA PHE A 5 1.74 3.72 -11.47
C PHE A 5 1.97 2.66 -12.55
N LYS A 6 3.22 2.26 -12.80
CA LYS A 6 3.53 1.15 -13.73
C LYS A 6 2.96 -0.18 -13.24
N GLN A 7 2.96 -0.45 -11.93
CA GLN A 7 2.34 -1.66 -11.37
C GLN A 7 0.81 -1.60 -11.44
N LEU A 8 0.21 -0.44 -11.15
CA LEU A 8 -1.24 -0.23 -11.34
C LEU A 8 -1.64 -0.40 -12.79
N GLY A 9 -0.81 0.03 -13.76
CA GLY A 9 -1.04 -0.15 -15.19
C GLY A 9 -1.16 -1.60 -15.65
N ARG A 10 -0.57 -2.56 -14.93
CA ARG A 10 -0.77 -4.00 -15.18
C ARG A 10 -2.21 -4.45 -14.89
N HIS A 11 -2.95 -3.69 -14.06
CA HIS A 11 -4.34 -3.96 -13.67
C HIS A 11 -5.29 -2.85 -14.14
N TRP A 12 -5.00 -2.23 -15.31
CA TRP A 12 -5.69 -1.04 -15.81
C TRP A 12 -7.22 -1.18 -15.86
N ALA A 13 -7.74 -2.36 -16.25
CA ALA A 13 -9.19 -2.60 -16.34
C ALA A 13 -9.86 -2.50 -14.96
N ALA A 14 -9.24 -3.07 -13.92
CA ALA A 14 -9.74 -2.97 -12.55
C ALA A 14 -9.61 -1.54 -12.00
N CYS A 15 -8.53 -0.84 -12.34
CA CYS A 15 -8.36 0.57 -11.97
C CYS A 15 -9.42 1.45 -12.63
N LEU A 16 -9.73 1.22 -13.92
CA LEU A 16 -10.79 1.93 -14.63
C LEU A 16 -12.17 1.65 -14.00
N ALA A 17 -12.47 0.38 -13.68
CA ALA A 17 -13.70 0.01 -12.99
C ALA A 17 -13.84 0.74 -11.64
N VAL A 18 -12.76 0.84 -10.86
CA VAL A 18 -12.74 1.61 -9.61
C VAL A 18 -13.05 3.09 -9.86
N VAL A 19 -12.45 3.71 -10.87
CA VAL A 19 -12.70 5.13 -11.18
C VAL A 19 -14.17 5.37 -11.56
N VAL A 20 -14.74 4.49 -12.41
CA VAL A 20 -16.16 4.59 -12.78
C VAL A 20 -17.07 4.44 -11.54
N LEU A 21 -16.79 3.46 -10.68
CA LEU A 21 -17.55 3.27 -9.45
C LEU A 21 -17.41 4.45 -8.49
N LEU A 22 -16.22 5.08 -8.41
CA LEU A 22 -16.00 6.27 -7.59
C LEU A 22 -16.76 7.50 -8.13
N ILE A 23 -16.94 7.62 -9.45
CA ILE A 23 -17.80 8.66 -10.04
C ILE A 23 -19.24 8.43 -9.61
N VAL A 24 -19.74 7.20 -9.69
CA VAL A 24 -21.09 6.85 -9.23
C VAL A 24 -21.25 7.12 -7.73
N GLN A 25 -20.25 6.73 -6.93
CA GLN A 25 -20.27 6.99 -5.47
C GLN A 25 -20.31 8.50 -5.19
N ALA A 26 -19.48 9.30 -5.86
CA ALA A 26 -19.45 10.74 -5.66
C ALA A 26 -20.75 11.41 -6.11
N TYR A 27 -21.37 10.93 -7.19
CA TYR A 27 -22.69 11.40 -7.62
C TYR A 27 -23.75 11.13 -6.53
N CYS A 28 -23.77 9.91 -5.98
CA CYS A 28 -24.67 9.59 -4.88
C CYS A 28 -24.43 10.49 -3.67
N ASP A 29 -23.16 10.68 -3.26
CA ASP A 29 -22.81 11.52 -2.11
C ASP A 29 -23.19 12.99 -2.30
N LEU A 30 -23.01 13.53 -3.53
CA LEU A 30 -23.36 14.91 -3.86
C LEU A 30 -24.87 15.12 -4.02
N SER A 31 -25.64 14.08 -4.34
CA SER A 31 -27.09 14.19 -4.45
C SER A 31 -27.82 14.12 -3.11
N LEU A 32 -27.22 13.53 -2.06
CA LEU A 32 -27.87 13.40 -0.75
C LEU A 32 -28.26 14.74 -0.09
N PRO A 33 -27.44 15.82 -0.13
CA PRO A 33 -27.82 17.11 0.41
C PRO A 33 -29.05 17.71 -0.31
N ASP A 34 -29.18 17.50 -1.65
CA ASP A 34 -30.35 17.97 -2.40
C ASP A 34 -31.63 17.29 -1.95
N TYR A 35 -31.59 15.96 -1.71
CA TYR A 35 -32.74 15.25 -1.13
C TYR A 35 -33.06 15.73 0.29
N THR A 36 -32.03 16.08 1.07
CA THR A 36 -32.25 16.66 2.41
C THR A 36 -32.93 18.02 2.32
N SER A 37 -32.49 18.87 1.38
CA SER A 37 -33.15 20.16 1.09
C SER A 37 -34.62 19.97 0.70
N LYS A 38 -34.89 19.05 -0.25
CA LYS A 38 -36.26 18.73 -0.68
C LYS A 38 -37.19 18.25 0.48
N ILE A 39 -36.65 17.42 1.37
CA ILE A 39 -37.40 16.94 2.57
C ILE A 39 -37.72 18.12 3.47
N VAL A 40 -36.78 19.05 3.69
CA VAL A 40 -37.00 20.19 4.60
C VAL A 40 -37.86 21.24 3.93
N ASP A 41 -37.53 21.70 2.74
CA ASP A 41 -38.23 22.81 2.09
C ASP A 41 -39.58 22.38 1.56
N THR A 42 -39.63 21.41 0.65
CA THR A 42 -40.89 20.95 0.06
C THR A 42 -41.68 20.08 1.05
N GLY A 43 -41.01 19.08 1.69
CA GLY A 43 -41.70 18.11 2.53
C GLY A 43 -42.24 18.70 3.86
N ILE A 44 -41.43 19.53 4.55
CA ILE A 44 -41.79 20.04 5.89
C ILE A 44 -42.38 21.45 5.80
N GLN A 45 -41.71 22.39 5.10
CA GLN A 45 -42.14 23.78 5.06
C GLN A 45 -43.35 23.99 4.15
N GLN A 46 -43.38 23.33 2.98
CA GLN A 46 -44.42 23.47 1.97
C GLN A 46 -45.48 22.36 2.02
N GLY A 47 -45.45 21.50 3.10
CA GLY A 47 -46.46 20.44 3.27
C GLY A 47 -46.49 19.35 2.21
N GLY A 48 -45.35 19.12 1.48
CA GLY A 48 -45.24 18.13 0.41
C GLY A 48 -45.69 18.63 -0.97
N ILE A 49 -45.85 19.94 -1.13
CA ILE A 49 -46.36 20.58 -2.37
C ILE A 49 -45.18 21.02 -3.20
N GLU A 50 -45.12 20.53 -4.47
CA GLU A 50 -44.03 20.81 -5.41
C GLU A 50 -44.36 21.92 -6.40
N SER A 51 -45.65 22.26 -6.61
CA SER A 51 -46.13 23.21 -7.58
C SER A 51 -47.26 24.08 -7.02
N PRO A 52 -47.39 25.35 -7.43
CA PRO A 52 -48.53 26.17 -7.09
C PRO A 52 -49.86 25.67 -7.72
N VAL A 53 -49.80 24.72 -8.64
CA VAL A 53 -50.99 24.11 -9.25
C VAL A 53 -51.45 22.93 -8.40
N PRO A 54 -52.62 23.03 -7.76
CA PRO A 54 -53.13 21.94 -6.90
C PRO A 54 -53.62 20.76 -7.74
N ASP A 55 -53.26 19.53 -7.35
CA ASP A 55 -53.80 18.33 -7.98
C ASP A 55 -55.33 18.20 -7.80
N THR A 56 -55.83 18.69 -6.66
CA THR A 56 -57.25 18.78 -6.35
C THR A 56 -57.58 20.12 -5.74
N VAL A 57 -58.69 20.73 -6.15
CA VAL A 57 -59.10 22.06 -5.69
C VAL A 57 -60.61 22.12 -5.54
N ARG A 58 -61.11 22.77 -4.48
CA ARG A 58 -62.55 22.99 -4.31
C ARG A 58 -63.07 24.01 -5.33
N SER A 59 -64.23 23.77 -5.89
CA SER A 59 -64.83 24.62 -6.89
C SER A 59 -64.99 26.09 -6.43
N THR A 60 -65.20 26.33 -5.12
CA THR A 60 -65.26 27.65 -4.51
C THR A 60 -63.91 28.39 -4.58
N THR A 61 -62.81 27.69 -4.28
CA THR A 61 -61.43 28.23 -4.33
C THR A 61 -61.02 28.48 -5.75
N LEU A 62 -61.31 27.51 -6.67
CA LEU A 62 -60.95 27.67 -8.09
C LEU A 62 -61.66 28.86 -8.74
N GLN A 63 -62.94 29.02 -8.47
CA GLN A 63 -63.73 30.22 -8.97
C GLN A 63 -63.14 31.51 -8.41
N ALA A 64 -62.67 31.55 -7.15
CA ALA A 64 -62.02 32.74 -6.60
C ALA A 64 -60.68 33.05 -7.31
N LEU A 65 -59.90 32.01 -7.64
CA LEU A 65 -58.65 32.14 -8.39
C LEU A 65 -58.91 32.61 -9.83
N GLU A 66 -59.88 32.01 -10.53
CA GLU A 66 -60.26 32.41 -11.89
C GLU A 66 -60.69 33.88 -12.00
N LEU A 67 -61.28 34.45 -10.94
CA LEU A 67 -61.61 35.86 -10.87
C LEU A 67 -60.39 36.78 -10.85
N LEU A 68 -59.26 36.28 -10.35
CA LEU A 68 -57.97 36.96 -10.25
C LEU A 68 -57.09 36.74 -11.48
N MET A 69 -57.41 35.73 -12.31
CA MET A 69 -56.68 35.37 -13.54
C MET A 69 -57.11 36.23 -14.76
N SER A 70 -56.26 36.27 -15.80
CA SER A 70 -56.67 36.79 -17.12
C SER A 70 -57.79 35.89 -17.70
N GLU A 71 -58.51 36.39 -18.73
CA GLU A 71 -59.53 35.59 -19.42
C GLU A 71 -58.96 34.34 -20.09
N ASP A 72 -57.76 34.46 -20.65
CA ASP A 72 -57.07 33.35 -21.31
C ASP A 72 -56.59 32.30 -20.25
N ASP A 73 -56.02 32.75 -19.12
CA ASP A 73 -55.55 31.87 -18.03
C ASP A 73 -56.73 31.18 -17.32
N ALA A 74 -57.84 31.90 -17.13
CA ALA A 74 -59.04 31.31 -16.52
C ALA A 74 -59.67 30.25 -17.42
N ALA A 75 -59.69 30.46 -18.75
CA ALA A 75 -60.16 29.44 -19.68
C ALA A 75 -59.23 28.21 -19.72
N LEU A 76 -57.92 28.45 -19.71
CA LEU A 76 -56.91 27.36 -19.61
C LEU A 76 -57.11 26.54 -18.32
N THR A 77 -57.37 27.21 -17.19
CA THR A 77 -57.56 26.59 -15.91
C THR A 77 -58.85 25.76 -15.86
N ASP A 78 -59.98 26.28 -16.35
CA ASP A 78 -61.25 25.55 -16.41
C ASP A 78 -61.16 24.31 -17.34
N GLU A 79 -60.42 24.38 -18.44
CA GLU A 79 -60.17 23.25 -19.31
C GLU A 79 -59.27 22.17 -18.68
N ALA A 80 -58.32 22.58 -17.84
CA ALA A 80 -57.34 21.71 -17.20
C ALA A 80 -57.93 20.85 -16.06
N TYR A 81 -59.01 21.28 -15.43
CA TYR A 81 -59.63 20.54 -14.35
C TYR A 81 -60.86 19.75 -14.79
N SER A 82 -61.18 18.67 -14.04
CA SER A 82 -62.39 17.85 -14.25
C SER A 82 -63.64 18.61 -13.79
N ASP A 83 -64.85 18.06 -14.11
CA ASP A 83 -66.09 18.50 -13.49
C ASP A 83 -66.04 18.21 -11.98
N PRO A 84 -66.68 19.00 -11.13
CA PRO A 84 -66.72 18.81 -9.66
C PRO A 84 -67.36 17.48 -9.31
N ASP A 85 -66.77 16.79 -8.33
CA ASP A 85 -67.30 15.58 -7.74
C ASP A 85 -68.46 15.84 -6.75
N ALA A 86 -68.86 14.81 -5.98
CA ALA A 86 -69.96 14.93 -5.02
C ALA A 86 -69.70 15.91 -3.86
N ASP A 87 -68.39 16.11 -3.54
CA ASP A 87 -67.89 16.98 -2.49
C ASP A 87 -67.49 18.37 -3.03
N GLY A 88 -67.73 18.61 -4.34
CA GLY A 88 -67.42 19.87 -4.99
C GLY A 88 -65.95 20.08 -5.34
N VAL A 89 -65.14 19.01 -5.28
CA VAL A 89 -63.69 19.03 -5.60
C VAL A 89 -63.46 18.70 -7.07
N ARG A 90 -62.58 19.46 -7.73
CA ARG A 90 -62.14 19.25 -9.12
C ARG A 90 -60.71 18.72 -9.12
N THR A 91 -60.43 17.76 -9.99
CA THR A 91 -59.12 17.11 -10.08
C THR A 91 -58.41 17.54 -11.38
N LEU A 92 -57.12 17.81 -11.29
CA LEU A 92 -56.29 18.14 -12.46
C LEU A 92 -56.22 16.98 -13.46
N LYS A 93 -56.44 17.24 -14.75
CA LYS A 93 -56.36 16.22 -15.79
C LYS A 93 -54.92 15.84 -16.07
N PRO A 94 -54.61 14.55 -16.36
CA PRO A 94 -53.23 14.09 -16.59
C PRO A 94 -52.52 14.69 -17.79
N ASP A 95 -53.25 15.25 -18.75
CA ASP A 95 -52.82 15.87 -19.99
C ASP A 95 -52.73 17.38 -19.94
N ALA A 96 -52.94 17.98 -18.77
CA ALA A 96 -52.86 19.44 -18.59
C ALA A 96 -51.42 19.97 -18.72
N ASP A 97 -51.26 21.13 -19.33
CA ASP A 97 -49.98 21.84 -19.42
C ASP A 97 -49.67 22.51 -18.07
N THR A 98 -48.97 21.75 -17.20
CA THR A 98 -48.61 22.21 -15.87
C THR A 98 -47.71 23.44 -15.87
N ALA A 99 -46.84 23.61 -16.86
CA ALA A 99 -45.91 24.77 -16.92
C ALA A 99 -46.69 26.08 -17.27
N ALA A 100 -47.72 26.02 -18.13
CA ALA A 100 -48.58 27.15 -18.43
C ALA A 100 -49.45 27.49 -17.22
N LEU A 101 -49.96 26.46 -16.53
CA LEU A 101 -50.78 26.60 -15.30
C LEU A 101 -49.97 27.20 -14.14
N GLU A 102 -48.71 26.80 -13.96
CA GLU A 102 -47.85 27.37 -12.90
C GLU A 102 -47.77 28.89 -12.96
N ASN A 103 -47.61 29.43 -14.19
CA ASN A 103 -47.60 30.86 -14.40
C ASN A 103 -48.96 31.51 -14.15
N ALA A 104 -50.07 30.83 -14.51
CA ALA A 104 -51.41 31.29 -14.29
C ALA A 104 -51.83 31.33 -12.80
N PHE A 105 -51.36 30.33 -12.00
CA PHE A 105 -51.73 30.17 -10.58
C PHE A 105 -50.86 31.02 -9.62
N THR A 106 -49.55 31.20 -9.93
CA THR A 106 -48.60 31.79 -8.97
C THR A 106 -49.07 33.11 -8.36
N THR A 107 -49.51 34.04 -9.19
CA THR A 107 -49.96 35.37 -8.72
C THR A 107 -51.30 35.34 -8.01
N PRO A 108 -52.36 34.72 -8.59
CA PRO A 108 -53.66 34.58 -7.90
C PRO A 108 -53.57 33.90 -6.58
N ASP A 109 -52.76 32.85 -6.46
CA ASP A 109 -52.56 32.10 -5.18
C ASP A 109 -51.99 33.00 -4.11
N VAL A 110 -50.94 33.77 -4.39
CA VAL A 110 -50.35 34.70 -3.41
C VAL A 110 -51.36 35.74 -2.97
N VAL A 111 -52.13 36.27 -3.87
CA VAL A 111 -53.15 37.28 -3.54
C VAL A 111 -54.26 36.71 -2.68
N LEU A 112 -54.77 35.53 -3.02
CA LEU A 112 -55.81 34.86 -2.27
C LEU A 112 -55.28 34.48 -0.87
N TYR A 113 -54.03 33.99 -0.76
CA TYR A 113 -53.39 33.70 0.53
C TYR A 113 -53.25 34.94 1.41
N MET A 114 -52.77 36.08 0.82
CA MET A 114 -52.62 37.33 1.57
C MET A 114 -54.00 37.91 1.99
N ALA A 115 -55.01 37.76 1.18
CA ALA A 115 -56.37 38.15 1.52
C ALA A 115 -56.91 37.31 2.70
N ALA A 116 -56.67 36.00 2.73
CA ALA A 116 -57.05 35.11 3.83
C ALA A 116 -56.31 35.47 5.11
N ALA A 117 -55.00 35.75 5.02
CA ALA A 117 -54.18 36.19 6.17
C ALA A 117 -54.68 37.51 6.75
N LYS A 118 -55.00 38.48 5.90
CA LYS A 118 -55.54 39.79 6.31
C LYS A 118 -56.90 39.69 6.96
N ASN A 119 -57.79 38.86 6.43
CA ASN A 119 -59.08 38.60 7.00
C ASN A 119 -58.96 37.96 8.40
N ALA A 120 -58.11 36.97 8.56
CA ALA A 120 -57.84 36.32 9.84
C ALA A 120 -57.28 37.31 10.88
N ALA A 121 -56.32 38.15 10.48
CA ALA A 121 -55.75 39.18 11.38
C ALA A 121 -56.82 40.22 11.79
N THR A 122 -57.69 40.63 10.87
CA THR A 122 -58.76 41.55 11.14
C THR A 122 -59.81 40.93 12.12
N ALA A 123 -60.12 39.66 11.92
CA ALA A 123 -61.03 38.91 12.81
C ALA A 123 -60.44 38.73 14.21
N ALA A 124 -59.12 38.56 14.29
CA ALA A 124 -58.42 38.45 15.59
C ALA A 124 -58.16 39.82 16.26
N GLY A 125 -58.46 40.94 15.62
CA GLY A 125 -58.22 42.30 16.13
C GLY A 125 -56.75 42.66 16.34
N THR A 126 -55.82 42.03 15.57
CA THR A 126 -54.36 42.22 15.59
C THR A 126 -53.84 42.69 14.24
N THR A 127 -52.69 43.35 14.26
CA THR A 127 -51.88 43.64 13.06
C THR A 127 -50.78 42.65 12.84
N ASP A 128 -50.59 41.72 13.78
CA ASP A 128 -49.57 40.68 13.70
C ASP A 128 -50.07 39.48 12.89
N THR A 129 -49.14 38.68 12.36
CA THR A 129 -49.45 37.44 11.64
C THR A 129 -50.17 36.44 12.55
N VAL A 130 -51.32 35.99 12.11
CA VAL A 130 -52.12 34.94 12.77
C VAL A 130 -51.68 33.59 12.22
N ALA A 131 -51.80 32.53 13.02
CA ALA A 131 -51.46 31.19 12.56
C ALA A 131 -52.29 30.78 11.31
N PRO A 132 -51.72 30.13 10.29
CA PRO A 132 -52.42 29.74 9.06
C PRO A 132 -53.68 28.90 9.29
N THR A 133 -53.75 28.15 10.39
CA THR A 133 -54.94 27.37 10.82
C THR A 133 -56.19 28.22 11.10
N ALA A 134 -56.05 29.54 11.20
CA ALA A 134 -57.15 30.47 11.36
C ALA A 134 -57.64 31.11 10.06
N TYR A 135 -57.04 30.75 8.91
CA TYR A 135 -57.38 31.31 7.61
C TYR A 135 -58.63 30.61 7.05
N ASP A 136 -59.63 31.40 6.70
CA ASP A 136 -60.87 30.89 6.12
C ASP A 136 -60.95 31.29 4.61
N LEU A 137 -60.58 30.32 3.76
CA LEU A 137 -60.59 30.50 2.30
C LEU A 137 -61.99 30.67 1.75
N ASP A 138 -63.00 30.00 2.33
CA ASP A 138 -64.38 30.09 1.86
C ASP A 138 -64.99 31.46 2.14
N ALA A 139 -64.63 32.07 3.28
CA ALA A 139 -65.05 33.43 3.59
C ALA A 139 -64.44 34.45 2.59
N VAL A 140 -63.17 34.27 2.25
CA VAL A 140 -62.50 35.14 1.27
C VAL A 140 -63.03 34.94 -0.14
N ALA A 141 -63.22 33.70 -0.57
CA ALA A 141 -63.81 33.35 -1.87
C ALA A 141 -65.20 33.97 -2.02
N THR A 142 -66.02 33.89 -0.98
CA THR A 142 -67.36 34.48 -0.96
C THR A 142 -67.29 36.03 -1.05
N GLN A 143 -66.35 36.66 -0.36
CA GLN A 143 -66.17 38.13 -0.44
C GLN A 143 -65.68 38.55 -1.81
N LEU A 144 -64.75 37.84 -2.45
CA LEU A 144 -64.28 38.09 -3.79
C LEU A 144 -65.40 37.93 -4.83
N ALA A 145 -66.18 36.85 -4.71
CA ALA A 145 -67.33 36.61 -5.58
C ALA A 145 -68.41 37.72 -5.45
N ALA A 146 -68.67 38.22 -4.25
CA ALA A 146 -69.55 39.33 -4.04
C ALA A 146 -69.03 40.68 -4.58
N ALA A 147 -67.70 40.90 -4.41
CA ALA A 147 -67.04 42.12 -4.93
C ALA A 147 -67.00 42.14 -6.49
N SER A 148 -66.88 40.97 -7.12
CA SER A 148 -66.82 40.83 -8.58
C SER A 148 -68.16 41.11 -9.30
N GLN A 149 -69.26 41.12 -8.59
CA GLN A 149 -70.56 41.44 -9.17
C GLN A 149 -70.76 42.94 -9.52
N ALA A 150 -69.85 43.82 -9.09
CA ALA A 150 -69.87 45.22 -9.48
C ALA A 150 -69.32 45.41 -10.92
N PRO A 151 -69.97 46.19 -11.78
CA PRO A 151 -69.48 46.41 -13.16
C PRO A 151 -68.08 46.99 -13.20
N GLY A 152 -67.13 46.31 -13.86
CA GLY A 152 -65.74 46.73 -14.00
C GLY A 152 -64.82 46.37 -12.80
N ALA A 153 -65.31 45.68 -11.78
CA ALA A 153 -64.51 45.33 -10.61
C ALA A 153 -63.38 44.32 -10.94
N ARG A 154 -63.64 43.36 -11.82
CA ARG A 154 -62.64 42.38 -12.29
C ARG A 154 -61.44 43.04 -13.00
N GLU A 155 -61.76 43.95 -13.94
CA GLU A 155 -60.71 44.70 -14.68
C GLU A 155 -59.88 45.59 -13.75
N MET A 156 -60.51 46.19 -12.74
CA MET A 156 -59.86 47.05 -11.76
C MET A 156 -58.94 46.24 -10.83
N LEU A 157 -59.34 45.04 -10.39
CA LEU A 157 -58.56 44.12 -9.60
C LEU A 157 -57.34 43.61 -10.38
N GLN A 158 -57.53 43.22 -11.63
CA GLN A 158 -56.45 42.78 -12.54
C GLN A 158 -55.45 43.88 -12.86
N SER A 159 -55.91 45.09 -13.09
CA SER A 159 -55.03 46.25 -13.32
C SER A 159 -54.16 46.56 -12.09
N GLN A 160 -54.75 46.53 -10.89
CA GLN A 160 -54.01 46.74 -9.64
C GLN A 160 -52.98 45.63 -9.36
N LEU A 161 -53.30 44.41 -9.75
CA LEU A 161 -52.37 43.26 -9.63
C LEU A 161 -51.21 43.39 -10.60
N THR A 162 -51.48 43.71 -11.87
CA THR A 162 -50.48 43.91 -12.92
C THR A 162 -49.55 45.06 -12.61
N ASP A 163 -50.09 46.20 -12.13
CA ASP A 163 -49.31 47.37 -11.73
C ASP A 163 -48.47 47.12 -10.48
N GLY A 164 -48.97 46.30 -9.53
CA GLY A 164 -48.24 45.88 -8.34
C GLY A 164 -47.08 44.94 -8.67
N LEU A 165 -47.29 43.98 -9.58
CA LEU A 165 -46.28 43.04 -10.01
C LEU A 165 -45.18 43.70 -10.86
N ALA A 166 -45.53 44.66 -11.70
CA ALA A 166 -44.57 45.38 -12.55
C ALA A 166 -43.53 46.20 -11.74
N GLN A 167 -43.77 46.41 -10.45
CA GLN A 167 -42.88 47.08 -9.49
C GLN A 167 -41.99 46.11 -8.71
N LEU A 168 -42.17 44.79 -8.86
CA LEU A 168 -41.38 43.78 -8.17
C LEU A 168 -40.14 43.42 -8.99
N ASP A 169 -39.02 43.29 -8.29
CA ASP A 169 -37.71 42.87 -8.89
C ASP A 169 -37.75 41.37 -9.27
N GLU A 170 -37.02 40.98 -10.27
CA GLU A 170 -36.93 39.57 -10.75
C GLU A 170 -36.55 38.58 -9.62
N THR A 171 -35.85 39.08 -8.60
CA THR A 171 -35.49 38.35 -7.39
C THR A 171 -36.68 37.97 -6.48
N VAL A 172 -37.83 38.57 -6.66
CA VAL A 172 -39.04 38.31 -5.88
C VAL A 172 -39.90 37.18 -6.50
N ALA A 173 -39.65 36.81 -7.77
CA ALA A 173 -40.45 35.78 -8.43
C ALA A 173 -40.38 34.40 -7.72
N ASP A 174 -39.18 33.99 -7.28
CA ASP A 174 -39.01 32.71 -6.53
C ASP A 174 -39.68 32.73 -5.17
N SER A 175 -39.73 33.91 -4.52
CA SER A 175 -40.45 34.07 -3.24
C SER A 175 -41.95 34.04 -3.45
N LEU A 176 -42.46 34.50 -4.57
CA LEU A 176 -43.88 34.43 -4.93
C LEU A 176 -44.33 32.98 -5.15
N SER A 177 -43.55 32.17 -5.85
CA SER A 177 -43.86 30.73 -6.03
C SER A 177 -43.92 29.97 -4.69
N SER A 178 -43.00 30.25 -3.78
CA SER A 178 -43.01 29.65 -2.46
C SER A 178 -44.22 30.06 -1.61
N GLN A 179 -44.69 31.33 -1.78
CA GLN A 179 -45.89 31.80 -1.11
C GLN A 179 -47.19 31.25 -1.74
N ALA A 180 -47.21 31.07 -3.07
CA ALA A 180 -48.32 30.43 -3.78
C ALA A 180 -48.58 29.00 -3.28
N MET A 181 -47.51 28.22 -3.04
CA MET A 181 -47.63 26.88 -2.48
C MET A 181 -48.27 26.83 -1.11
N LEU A 182 -48.21 27.93 -0.31
CA LEU A 182 -48.90 28.03 0.99
C LEU A 182 -50.42 28.10 0.82
N LEU A 183 -50.92 28.65 -0.27
CA LEU A 183 -52.37 28.58 -0.55
C LEU A 183 -52.82 27.16 -0.84
N VAL A 184 -52.02 26.41 -1.66
CA VAL A 184 -52.32 25.01 -1.95
C VAL A 184 -52.29 24.18 -0.68
N ALA A 185 -51.39 24.48 0.26
CA ALA A 185 -51.37 23.82 1.59
C ALA A 185 -52.64 24.09 2.40
N LEU A 186 -53.11 25.33 2.40
CA LEU A 186 -54.36 25.68 3.05
C LEU A 186 -55.59 25.02 2.39
N GLU A 187 -55.56 24.91 1.06
CA GLU A 187 -56.62 24.24 0.31
C GLU A 187 -56.69 22.76 0.62
N TYR A 188 -55.53 22.09 0.71
CA TYR A 188 -55.44 20.67 1.11
C TYR A 188 -55.81 20.45 2.58
N ASP A 189 -55.51 21.40 3.46
CA ASP A 189 -55.94 21.36 4.85
C ASP A 189 -57.47 21.48 4.95
N ALA A 190 -58.06 22.39 4.17
CA ALA A 190 -59.53 22.55 4.10
C ALA A 190 -60.22 21.32 3.47
N GLN A 191 -59.57 20.58 2.58
CA GLN A 191 -60.05 19.29 2.06
C GLN A 191 -59.78 18.12 3.04
N GLY A 192 -58.95 18.32 4.08
CA GLY A 192 -58.57 17.28 5.05
C GLY A 192 -57.55 16.28 4.55
N ILE A 193 -56.86 16.55 3.40
CA ILE A 193 -55.87 15.66 2.76
C ILE A 193 -54.42 16.10 2.96
N ALA A 194 -54.17 17.26 3.57
CA ALA A 194 -52.84 17.86 3.72
C ALA A 194 -51.82 16.89 4.34
N HIS A 195 -52.24 16.15 5.38
CA HIS A 195 -51.38 15.17 6.07
C HIS A 195 -50.99 14.00 5.16
N ASP A 196 -51.91 13.50 4.34
CA ASP A 196 -51.68 12.36 3.45
C ASP A 196 -50.77 12.77 2.30
N VAL A 197 -50.90 13.97 1.75
CA VAL A 197 -50.02 14.55 0.71
C VAL A 197 -48.60 14.70 1.27
N GLN A 198 -48.47 15.35 2.43
CA GLN A 198 -47.17 15.54 3.07
C GLN A 198 -46.47 14.19 3.36
N MET A 199 -47.20 13.26 3.97
CA MET A 199 -46.64 11.95 4.33
C MET A 199 -46.26 11.14 3.11
N SER A 200 -47.05 11.17 2.03
CA SER A 200 -46.76 10.53 0.77
C SER A 200 -45.46 11.07 0.15
N TYR A 201 -45.30 12.40 0.14
CA TYR A 201 -44.08 13.07 -0.36
C TYR A 201 -42.85 12.69 0.46
N LEU A 202 -42.94 12.75 1.79
CA LEU A 202 -41.86 12.42 2.73
C LEU A 202 -41.43 10.95 2.57
N LEU A 203 -42.39 10.03 2.47
CA LEU A 203 -42.10 8.61 2.29
C LEU A 203 -41.46 8.33 0.91
N ARG A 204 -41.93 8.99 -0.16
CA ARG A 204 -41.40 8.85 -1.50
C ARG A 204 -39.93 9.38 -1.59
N THR A 205 -39.73 10.62 -1.13
CA THR A 205 -38.41 11.28 -1.15
C THR A 205 -37.43 10.61 -0.19
N GLY A 206 -37.88 10.23 1.02
CA GLY A 206 -37.10 9.44 1.97
C GLY A 206 -36.75 8.05 1.44
N GLY A 207 -37.66 7.39 0.72
CA GLY A 207 -37.41 6.13 0.04
C GLY A 207 -36.36 6.24 -1.08
N GLN A 208 -36.43 7.31 -1.87
CA GLN A 208 -35.40 7.63 -2.91
C GLN A 208 -34.03 7.89 -2.27
N MET A 209 -33.98 8.68 -1.21
CA MET A 209 -32.76 8.96 -0.45
C MET A 209 -32.17 7.67 0.15
N LEU A 210 -33.01 6.78 0.69
CA LEU A 210 -32.56 5.48 1.20
C LEU A 210 -32.02 4.59 0.09
N ALA A 211 -32.70 4.52 -1.07
CA ALA A 211 -32.25 3.75 -2.21
C ALA A 211 -30.89 4.25 -2.73
N LEU A 212 -30.72 5.57 -2.83
CA LEU A 212 -29.47 6.21 -3.21
C LEU A 212 -28.34 5.88 -2.21
N THR A 213 -28.64 5.96 -0.91
CA THR A 213 -27.69 5.59 0.15
C THR A 213 -27.28 4.11 0.07
N LEU A 214 -28.23 3.20 -0.15
CA LEU A 214 -27.95 1.78 -0.34
C LEU A 214 -27.09 1.53 -1.58
N LEU A 215 -27.37 2.22 -2.67
CA LEU A 215 -26.53 2.17 -3.88
C LEU A 215 -25.10 2.65 -3.59
N MET A 216 -24.96 3.78 -2.90
CA MET A 216 -23.66 4.31 -2.48
C MET A 216 -22.87 3.31 -1.65
N VAL A 217 -23.52 2.68 -0.65
CA VAL A 217 -22.88 1.63 0.18
C VAL A 217 -22.45 0.43 -0.66
N ALA A 218 -23.30 -0.06 -1.56
CA ALA A 218 -22.97 -1.18 -2.44
C ALA A 218 -21.75 -0.85 -3.33
N VAL A 219 -21.73 0.36 -3.90
CA VAL A 219 -20.61 0.86 -4.72
C VAL A 219 -19.35 1.00 -3.88
N ALA A 220 -19.43 1.58 -2.68
CA ALA A 220 -18.26 1.73 -1.78
C ALA A 220 -17.66 0.39 -1.37
N VAL A 221 -18.50 -0.63 -1.12
CA VAL A 221 -18.07 -2.00 -0.85
C VAL A 221 -17.38 -2.60 -2.08
N ALA A 222 -17.95 -2.43 -3.28
CA ALA A 222 -17.37 -2.91 -4.53
C ALA A 222 -16.00 -2.27 -4.81
N VAL A 223 -15.88 -0.95 -4.63
CA VAL A 223 -14.61 -0.21 -4.72
C VAL A 223 -13.58 -0.76 -3.73
N GLY A 224 -13.99 -0.94 -2.47
CA GLY A 224 -13.13 -1.51 -1.42
C GLY A 224 -12.63 -2.90 -1.77
N PHE A 225 -13.52 -3.76 -2.27
CA PHE A 225 -13.20 -5.13 -2.70
C PHE A 225 -12.21 -5.15 -3.86
N ILE A 226 -12.48 -4.38 -4.94
CA ILE A 226 -11.62 -4.34 -6.13
C ILE A 226 -10.25 -3.74 -5.77
N ALA A 227 -10.22 -2.62 -5.04
CA ALA A 227 -8.98 -1.95 -4.63
C ALA A 227 -8.09 -2.88 -3.78
N SER A 228 -8.68 -3.60 -2.83
CA SER A 228 -7.96 -4.56 -1.97
C SER A 228 -7.43 -5.74 -2.78
N ARG A 229 -8.22 -6.28 -3.72
CA ARG A 229 -7.82 -7.38 -4.60
C ARG A 229 -6.67 -6.98 -5.52
N VAL A 230 -6.73 -5.79 -6.14
CA VAL A 230 -5.65 -5.27 -7.00
C VAL A 230 -4.38 -5.06 -6.19
N SER A 231 -4.47 -4.44 -5.02
CA SER A 231 -3.34 -4.20 -4.14
C SER A 231 -2.69 -5.51 -3.67
N ALA A 232 -3.47 -6.51 -3.28
CA ALA A 232 -2.97 -7.83 -2.90
C ALA A 232 -2.27 -8.54 -4.07
N ALA A 233 -2.81 -8.43 -5.29
CA ALA A 233 -2.19 -8.96 -6.51
C ALA A 233 -0.84 -8.28 -6.80
N ILE A 234 -0.77 -6.95 -6.69
CA ILE A 234 0.50 -6.20 -6.83
C ILE A 234 1.52 -6.67 -5.80
N GLY A 235 1.11 -6.83 -4.53
CA GLY A 235 2.00 -7.33 -3.47
C GLY A 235 2.53 -8.75 -3.75
N ARG A 236 1.66 -9.63 -4.22
CA ARG A 236 2.05 -10.99 -4.65
C ARG A 236 3.07 -10.95 -5.80
N ASP A 237 2.77 -10.16 -6.84
CA ASP A 237 3.61 -10.10 -8.03
C ASP A 237 4.98 -9.48 -7.73
N LEU A 238 5.04 -8.43 -6.91
CA LEU A 238 6.30 -7.84 -6.45
C LEU A 238 7.13 -8.83 -5.63
N ARG A 239 6.50 -9.59 -4.70
CA ARG A 239 7.23 -10.62 -3.92
C ARG A 239 7.79 -11.70 -4.83
N ARG A 240 7.00 -12.17 -5.79
CA ARG A 240 7.46 -13.15 -6.78
C ARG A 240 8.62 -12.61 -7.60
N ASP A 241 8.49 -11.38 -8.12
CA ASP A 241 9.50 -10.78 -8.98
C ASP A 241 10.82 -10.56 -8.20
N VAL A 242 10.75 -10.02 -6.96
CA VAL A 242 11.92 -9.84 -6.08
C VAL A 242 12.55 -11.19 -5.73
N PHE A 243 11.74 -12.17 -5.30
CA PHE A 243 12.26 -13.47 -4.90
C PHE A 243 12.95 -14.19 -6.05
N ARG A 244 12.33 -14.18 -7.25
CA ARG A 244 12.91 -14.77 -8.44
C ARG A 244 14.25 -14.13 -8.83
N THR A 245 14.34 -12.80 -8.71
CA THR A 245 15.57 -12.06 -9.00
C THR A 245 16.65 -12.40 -7.97
N VAL A 246 16.33 -12.38 -6.67
CA VAL A 246 17.29 -12.66 -5.59
C VAL A 246 17.82 -14.09 -5.63
N VAL A 247 16.99 -15.07 -5.97
CA VAL A 247 17.46 -16.47 -6.14
C VAL A 247 18.40 -16.61 -7.32
N GLY A 248 18.26 -15.75 -8.35
CA GLY A 248 19.17 -15.72 -9.51
C GLY A 248 20.40 -14.83 -9.34
N TYR A 249 20.62 -14.23 -8.18
CA TYR A 249 21.81 -13.40 -7.91
C TYR A 249 23.06 -14.25 -7.72
N SER A 250 24.20 -13.68 -8.12
CA SER A 250 25.51 -14.15 -7.71
C SER A 250 25.87 -13.67 -6.30
N ASN A 251 26.97 -14.14 -5.74
CA ASN A 251 27.43 -13.68 -4.43
C ASN A 251 27.71 -12.18 -4.40
N ALA A 252 28.15 -11.59 -5.50
CA ALA A 252 28.42 -10.16 -5.60
C ALA A 252 27.19 -9.29 -5.34
N GLU A 253 26.03 -9.65 -5.89
CA GLU A 253 24.78 -8.93 -5.65
C GLU A 253 24.24 -9.16 -4.25
N ILE A 254 24.36 -10.39 -3.72
CA ILE A 254 23.93 -10.70 -2.34
C ILE A 254 24.73 -9.89 -1.32
N GLU A 255 26.04 -9.73 -1.52
CA GLU A 255 26.90 -8.90 -0.67
C GLU A 255 26.54 -7.41 -0.76
N LYS A 256 26.28 -6.92 -1.99
CA LYS A 256 25.87 -5.53 -2.22
C LYS A 256 24.62 -5.13 -1.41
N PHE A 257 23.60 -5.99 -1.36
CA PHE A 257 22.32 -5.67 -0.74
C PHE A 257 22.19 -6.03 0.74
N SER A 258 23.02 -6.88 1.28
CA SER A 258 22.92 -7.58 2.57
C SER A 258 21.60 -8.36 2.76
N THR A 259 21.65 -9.47 3.45
CA THR A 259 20.46 -10.33 3.70
C THR A 259 19.34 -9.59 4.45
N ALA A 260 19.71 -8.80 5.47
CA ALA A 260 18.74 -8.03 6.26
C ALA A 260 17.97 -7.00 5.40
N SER A 261 18.68 -6.33 4.47
CA SER A 261 18.07 -5.39 3.53
C SER A 261 17.12 -6.09 2.56
N LEU A 262 17.51 -7.25 2.02
CA LEU A 262 16.66 -8.04 1.11
C LEU A 262 15.37 -8.53 1.80
N ILE A 263 15.47 -8.96 3.05
CA ILE A 263 14.29 -9.35 3.85
C ILE A 263 13.35 -8.14 4.01
N THR A 264 13.86 -6.98 4.40
CA THR A 264 13.05 -5.76 4.59
C THR A 264 12.38 -5.34 3.30
N ARG A 265 13.08 -5.39 2.16
CA ARG A 265 12.54 -5.04 0.83
C ARG A 265 11.45 -6.02 0.37
N THR A 266 11.58 -7.30 0.71
CA THR A 266 10.61 -8.35 0.36
C THR A 266 9.34 -8.30 1.23
N THR A 267 9.44 -7.81 2.46
CA THR A 267 8.35 -7.76 3.44
C THR A 267 7.79 -6.35 3.60
N ASN A 268 8.45 -5.50 4.38
CA ASN A 268 7.94 -4.20 4.80
C ASN A 268 7.79 -3.21 3.64
N ASP A 269 8.78 -3.12 2.73
CA ASP A 269 8.72 -2.17 1.61
C ASP A 269 7.57 -2.53 0.65
N ILE A 270 7.38 -3.82 0.35
CA ILE A 270 6.25 -4.28 -0.47
C ILE A 270 4.91 -4.03 0.23
N GLN A 271 4.82 -4.28 1.53
CA GLN A 271 3.60 -4.00 2.31
C GLN A 271 3.25 -2.51 2.27
N GLN A 272 4.25 -1.62 2.35
CA GLN A 272 4.05 -0.19 2.26
C GLN A 272 3.56 0.24 0.87
N VAL A 273 4.13 -0.30 -0.20
CA VAL A 273 3.64 -0.07 -1.57
C VAL A 273 2.20 -0.58 -1.71
N GLN A 274 1.91 -1.77 -1.22
CA GLN A 274 0.57 -2.37 -1.23
C GLN A 274 -0.46 -1.47 -0.53
N PHE A 275 -0.15 -0.97 0.67
CA PHE A 275 -1.02 -0.09 1.43
C PHE A 275 -1.32 1.21 0.68
N VAL A 276 -0.29 1.83 0.11
CA VAL A 276 -0.46 3.07 -0.67
C VAL A 276 -1.24 2.83 -1.96
N CYS A 277 -1.14 1.67 -2.60
CA CYS A 277 -1.99 1.34 -3.75
C CYS A 277 -3.49 1.34 -3.40
N VAL A 278 -3.89 0.83 -2.22
CA VAL A 278 -5.29 0.93 -1.75
C VAL A 278 -5.71 2.37 -1.58
N ILE A 279 -4.86 3.18 -0.93
CA ILE A 279 -5.15 4.60 -0.69
C ILE A 279 -5.26 5.38 -2.01
N LEU A 280 -4.35 5.14 -2.95
CA LEU A 280 -4.39 5.77 -4.28
C LEU A 280 -5.70 5.46 -5.00
N LEU A 281 -6.11 4.21 -5.02
CA LEU A 281 -7.34 3.79 -5.71
C LEU A 281 -8.61 4.32 -5.04
N ARG A 282 -8.63 4.46 -3.70
CA ARG A 282 -9.84 4.87 -2.97
C ARG A 282 -9.91 6.36 -2.67
N MET A 283 -8.79 6.99 -2.26
CA MET A 283 -8.81 8.38 -1.78
C MET A 283 -8.34 9.38 -2.83
N VAL A 284 -7.25 9.07 -3.55
CA VAL A 284 -6.67 10.02 -4.51
C VAL A 284 -7.55 10.20 -5.73
N ALA A 285 -8.27 9.17 -6.15
CA ALA A 285 -9.22 9.27 -7.24
C ALA A 285 -10.55 9.91 -6.79
N TYR A 286 -11.03 9.57 -5.58
CA TYR A 286 -12.31 10.02 -5.06
C TYR A 286 -12.32 11.50 -4.63
N ALA A 287 -11.30 11.94 -3.88
CA ALA A 287 -11.29 13.28 -3.30
C ALA A 287 -11.38 14.43 -4.33
N PRO A 288 -10.67 14.40 -5.49
CA PRO A 288 -10.84 15.43 -6.51
C PRO A 288 -12.25 15.44 -7.13
N ILE A 289 -12.85 14.26 -7.34
CA ILE A 289 -14.20 14.14 -7.89
C ILE A 289 -15.21 14.77 -6.94
N LEU A 290 -15.13 14.43 -5.64
CA LEU A 290 -16.01 14.98 -4.62
C LEU A 290 -15.79 16.48 -4.42
N GLY A 291 -14.54 16.95 -4.36
CA GLY A 291 -14.21 18.36 -4.17
C GLY A 291 -14.64 19.25 -5.33
N ILE A 292 -14.34 18.84 -6.57
CA ILE A 292 -14.74 19.58 -7.78
C ILE A 292 -16.26 19.52 -7.95
N GLY A 293 -16.86 18.33 -7.77
CA GLY A 293 -18.31 18.16 -7.86
C GLY A 293 -19.05 19.04 -6.84
N GLY A 294 -18.59 19.07 -5.59
CA GLY A 294 -19.17 19.94 -4.55
C GLY A 294 -19.06 21.44 -4.89
N ILE A 295 -17.90 21.87 -5.42
CA ILE A 295 -17.73 23.26 -5.88
C ILE A 295 -18.70 23.57 -7.03
N MET A 296 -18.87 22.66 -7.98
CA MET A 296 -19.80 22.83 -9.10
C MET A 296 -21.25 22.94 -8.64
N HIS A 297 -21.68 22.07 -7.71
CA HIS A 297 -23.04 22.15 -7.13
C HIS A 297 -23.31 23.48 -6.44
N VAL A 298 -22.35 23.95 -5.66
CA VAL A 298 -22.47 25.26 -5.00
C VAL A 298 -22.51 26.41 -6.02
N ALA A 299 -21.64 26.37 -7.03
CA ALA A 299 -21.57 27.42 -8.05
C ALA A 299 -22.84 27.48 -8.94
N SER A 300 -23.57 26.35 -9.08
CA SER A 300 -24.81 26.28 -9.84
C SER A 300 -26.03 26.79 -9.08
N GLY A 301 -25.94 26.86 -7.75
CA GLY A 301 -27.05 27.29 -6.87
C GLY A 301 -27.34 28.78 -6.86
N ASN A 302 -26.50 29.62 -7.47
CA ASN A 302 -26.65 31.06 -7.64
C ASN A 302 -27.10 31.84 -6.38
N THR A 303 -26.67 31.35 -5.21
CA THR A 303 -27.10 31.86 -3.88
C THR A 303 -26.37 33.13 -3.45
N GLY A 304 -25.33 33.57 -4.20
CA GLY A 304 -24.45 34.69 -3.85
C GLY A 304 -23.54 34.45 -2.65
N LEU A 305 -23.51 33.20 -2.12
CA LEU A 305 -22.69 32.80 -0.96
C LEU A 305 -21.45 31.99 -1.33
N GLU A 306 -21.17 31.79 -2.63
CA GLU A 306 -20.07 30.96 -3.16
C GLU A 306 -18.69 31.46 -2.69
N TRP A 307 -18.54 32.78 -2.45
CA TRP A 307 -17.33 33.38 -1.93
C TRP A 307 -16.89 32.80 -0.58
N ILE A 308 -17.86 32.38 0.27
CA ILE A 308 -17.57 31.79 1.60
C ILE A 308 -16.76 30.49 1.43
N ILE A 309 -17.14 29.67 0.45
CA ILE A 309 -16.41 28.43 0.15
C ILE A 309 -15.02 28.72 -0.40
N PHE A 310 -14.86 29.70 -1.29
CA PHE A 310 -13.54 30.10 -1.77
C PHE A 310 -12.64 30.57 -0.64
N VAL A 311 -13.16 31.33 0.32
CA VAL A 311 -12.42 31.75 1.52
C VAL A 311 -12.07 30.54 2.40
N ALA A 312 -13.00 29.60 2.62
CA ALA A 312 -12.76 28.40 3.39
C ALA A 312 -11.67 27.51 2.77
N VAL A 313 -11.75 27.28 1.45
CA VAL A 313 -10.75 26.51 0.69
C VAL A 313 -9.39 27.22 0.71
N ALA A 314 -9.34 28.52 0.52
CA ALA A 314 -8.10 29.30 0.60
C ALA A 314 -7.47 29.23 2.00
N ALA A 315 -8.26 29.38 3.07
CA ALA A 315 -7.81 29.24 4.45
C ALA A 315 -7.28 27.81 4.72
N LEU A 316 -7.95 26.78 4.20
CA LEU A 316 -7.54 25.39 4.34
C LEU A 316 -6.20 25.13 3.61
N LEU A 317 -6.07 25.58 2.37
CA LEU A 317 -4.83 25.46 1.60
C LEU A 317 -3.67 26.20 2.26
N ALA A 318 -3.93 27.40 2.80
CA ALA A 318 -2.93 28.15 3.57
C ALA A 318 -2.50 27.40 4.84
N LEU A 319 -3.45 26.82 5.59
CA LEU A 319 -3.17 26.00 6.76
C LEU A 319 -2.30 24.80 6.40
N ILE A 320 -2.66 24.07 5.36
CA ILE A 320 -1.90 22.90 4.87
C ILE A 320 -0.49 23.33 4.46
N ALA A 321 -0.35 24.42 3.69
CA ALA A 321 0.94 24.92 3.23
C ALA A 321 1.84 25.31 4.41
N VAL A 322 1.31 26.00 5.42
CA VAL A 322 2.07 26.38 6.63
C VAL A 322 2.51 25.14 7.39
N LEU A 323 1.60 24.20 7.64
CA LEU A 323 1.90 22.96 8.37
C LEU A 323 2.94 22.10 7.65
N MET A 324 2.81 21.96 6.33
CA MET A 324 3.78 21.21 5.52
C MET A 324 5.17 21.87 5.56
N ASN A 325 5.27 23.19 5.43
CA ASN A 325 6.55 23.89 5.49
C ASN A 325 7.20 23.81 6.88
N VAL A 326 6.41 23.77 7.96
CA VAL A 326 6.93 23.66 9.34
C VAL A 326 7.26 22.22 9.71
N ALA A 327 6.40 21.25 9.34
CA ALA A 327 6.53 19.85 9.77
C ALA A 327 7.53 19.05 8.92
N MET A 328 7.59 19.25 7.59
CA MET A 328 8.44 18.45 6.70
C MET A 328 9.94 18.50 7.02
N PRO A 329 10.55 19.65 7.30
CA PRO A 329 11.96 19.70 7.72
C PRO A 329 12.20 18.90 9.02
N LYS A 330 11.25 18.96 9.94
CA LYS A 330 11.32 18.24 11.23
C LYS A 330 11.14 16.73 11.07
N PHE A 331 10.31 16.28 10.15
CA PHE A 331 10.23 14.85 9.81
C PHE A 331 11.55 14.30 9.26
N LYS A 332 12.25 15.07 8.40
CA LYS A 332 13.58 14.69 7.91
C LYS A 332 14.60 14.64 9.05
N GLN A 333 14.59 15.65 9.93
CA GLN A 333 15.47 15.70 11.11
C GLN A 333 15.18 14.53 12.05
N MET A 334 13.92 14.19 12.28
CA MET A 334 13.51 13.06 13.12
C MET A 334 14.09 11.74 12.61
N GLN A 335 14.10 11.52 11.28
CA GLN A 335 14.69 10.31 10.70
C GLN A 335 16.18 10.19 11.03
N VAL A 336 16.95 11.27 10.89
CA VAL A 336 18.38 11.29 11.23
C VAL A 336 18.60 10.99 12.71
N LEU A 337 17.72 11.50 13.59
CA LEU A 337 17.82 11.26 15.04
C LEU A 337 17.45 9.82 15.41
N VAL A 338 16.48 9.21 14.71
CA VAL A 338 16.15 7.78 14.85
C VAL A 338 17.35 6.91 14.44
N ASP A 339 18.00 7.23 13.31
CA ASP A 339 19.17 6.50 12.84
C ASP A 339 20.33 6.60 13.85
N ARG A 340 20.54 7.80 14.43
CA ARG A 340 21.53 8.01 15.50
C ARG A 340 21.22 7.20 16.76
N LEU A 341 19.95 7.18 17.19
CA LEU A 341 19.52 6.39 18.34
C LEU A 341 19.73 4.88 18.09
N ASN A 342 19.37 4.39 16.90
CA ASN A 342 19.59 3.01 16.49
C ASN A 342 21.07 2.64 16.47
N LEU A 343 21.95 3.55 16.00
CA LEU A 343 23.39 3.35 16.03
C LEU A 343 23.90 3.16 17.45
N VAL A 344 23.56 4.10 18.35
CA VAL A 344 23.96 4.03 19.77
C VAL A 344 23.42 2.75 20.42
N SER A 345 22.15 2.40 20.19
CA SER A 345 21.56 1.17 20.74
C SER A 345 22.28 -0.08 20.23
N ARG A 346 22.62 -0.15 18.95
CA ARG A 346 23.34 -1.28 18.35
C ARG A 346 24.75 -1.42 18.95
N GLU A 347 25.48 -0.32 19.10
CA GLU A 347 26.81 -0.32 19.71
C GLU A 347 26.76 -0.82 21.16
N ILE A 348 25.79 -0.35 21.96
CA ILE A 348 25.59 -0.79 23.34
C ILE A 348 25.26 -2.28 23.40
N LEU A 349 24.30 -2.75 22.60
CA LEU A 349 23.88 -4.17 22.61
C LEU A 349 25.00 -5.10 22.13
N THR A 350 25.74 -4.71 21.11
CA THR A 350 26.88 -5.48 20.61
C THR A 350 28.05 -5.47 21.61
N GLY A 351 28.28 -4.32 22.26
CA GLY A 351 29.36 -4.09 23.21
C GLY A 351 29.00 -4.35 24.67
N ILE A 352 27.88 -5.01 24.99
CA ILE A 352 27.39 -5.13 26.38
C ILE A 352 28.41 -5.81 27.31
N MET A 353 29.17 -6.79 26.82
CA MET A 353 30.18 -7.48 27.63
C MET A 353 31.37 -6.56 27.98
N PRO A 354 32.01 -5.83 27.03
CA PRO A 354 32.99 -4.80 27.34
C PRO A 354 32.45 -3.70 28.26
N ILE A 355 31.23 -3.21 28.04
CA ILE A 355 30.63 -2.17 28.87
C ILE A 355 30.56 -2.61 30.31
N ARG A 356 30.10 -3.84 30.59
CA ARG A 356 30.04 -4.45 31.93
C ARG A 356 31.44 -4.71 32.51
N ALA A 357 32.36 -5.24 31.69
CA ALA A 357 33.71 -5.55 32.13
C ALA A 357 34.49 -4.30 32.59
N PHE A 358 34.21 -3.15 31.97
CA PHE A 358 34.86 -1.88 32.30
C PHE A 358 34.01 -0.94 33.18
N SER A 359 32.83 -1.41 33.66
CA SER A 359 31.90 -0.64 34.51
C SER A 359 31.54 0.73 33.88
N ARG A 360 31.22 0.72 32.59
CA ARG A 360 30.91 1.95 31.81
C ARG A 360 29.41 2.12 31.54
N GLU A 361 28.54 1.44 32.26
CA GLU A 361 27.08 1.46 32.07
C GLU A 361 26.55 2.89 32.17
N GLU A 362 26.92 3.66 33.19
CA GLU A 362 26.45 5.04 33.39
C GLU A 362 26.88 5.97 32.24
N PHE A 363 28.07 5.77 31.68
CA PHE A 363 28.55 6.53 30.54
C PHE A 363 27.69 6.28 29.29
N GLU A 364 27.41 5.03 28.99
CA GLU A 364 26.60 4.64 27.83
C GLU A 364 25.12 5.00 28.02
N GLU A 365 24.59 4.90 29.25
CA GLU A 365 23.25 5.39 29.59
C GLU A 365 23.10 6.88 29.32
N LYS A 366 24.04 7.69 29.75
CA LYS A 366 24.06 9.15 29.47
C LYS A 366 24.18 9.44 27.96
N ARG A 367 24.94 8.63 27.22
CA ARG A 367 25.08 8.75 25.77
C ARG A 367 23.76 8.43 25.05
N PHE A 368 23.10 7.35 25.47
CA PHE A 368 21.77 6.97 24.97
C PHE A 368 20.73 8.03 25.30
N ASP A 369 20.69 8.51 26.54
CA ASP A 369 19.71 9.49 27.01
C ASP A 369 19.82 10.82 26.25
N ARG A 370 21.01 11.28 25.89
CA ARG A 370 21.20 12.45 25.03
C ARG A 370 20.56 12.25 23.65
N ALA A 371 20.83 11.11 22.99
CA ALA A 371 20.26 10.80 21.69
C ALA A 371 18.72 10.68 21.76
N ASN A 372 18.21 10.03 22.81
CA ASN A 372 16.79 9.86 23.08
C ASN A 372 16.09 11.21 23.37
N THR A 373 16.72 12.07 24.15
CA THR A 373 16.19 13.41 24.46
C THR A 373 16.11 14.30 23.21
N ASP A 374 17.13 14.27 22.34
CA ASP A 374 17.13 15.01 21.08
C ASP A 374 16.00 14.54 20.15
N LEU A 375 15.79 13.22 20.05
CA LEU A 375 14.70 12.62 19.31
C LEU A 375 13.34 13.02 19.92
N MET A 376 13.18 12.88 21.23
CA MET A 376 11.96 13.23 21.95
C MET A 376 11.56 14.68 21.73
N LYS A 377 12.49 15.64 21.82
CA LYS A 377 12.21 17.08 21.59
C LYS A 377 11.71 17.33 20.17
N THR A 378 12.35 16.72 19.18
CA THR A 378 11.96 16.87 17.77
C THR A 378 10.61 16.22 17.50
N GLN A 379 10.37 15.03 18.04
CA GLN A 379 9.11 14.30 17.91
C GLN A 379 7.96 15.05 18.60
N LEU A 380 8.20 15.60 19.79
CA LEU A 380 7.22 16.40 20.54
C LEU A 380 6.81 17.64 19.74
N PHE A 381 7.78 18.38 19.16
CA PHE A 381 7.50 19.52 18.30
C PHE A 381 6.65 19.12 17.09
N THR A 382 7.07 18.06 16.39
CA THR A 382 6.35 17.56 15.20
C THR A 382 4.93 17.12 15.54
N ASN A 383 4.77 16.34 16.63
CA ASN A 383 3.46 15.87 17.06
C ASN A 383 2.54 17.03 17.49
N ARG A 384 3.05 18.03 18.24
CA ARG A 384 2.28 19.23 18.60
C ARG A 384 1.81 20.00 17.38
N THR A 385 2.67 20.15 16.37
CA THR A 385 2.33 20.81 15.10
C THR A 385 1.23 20.03 14.35
N MET A 386 1.35 18.69 14.27
CA MET A 386 0.37 17.86 13.59
C MET A 386 -0.98 17.78 14.34
N VAL A 387 -0.95 17.71 15.68
CA VAL A 387 -2.17 17.68 16.48
C VAL A 387 -2.91 19.02 16.38
N ALA A 388 -2.21 20.14 16.27
CA ALA A 388 -2.81 21.47 16.08
C ALA A 388 -3.63 21.58 14.77
N MET A 389 -3.36 20.72 13.78
CA MET A 389 -4.10 20.72 12.50
C MET A 389 -5.60 20.52 12.71
N MET A 390 -6.00 19.53 13.54
CA MET A 390 -7.43 19.22 13.76
C MET A 390 -8.22 20.38 14.38
N PRO A 391 -7.77 21.06 15.48
CA PRO A 391 -8.45 22.24 16.01
C PRO A 391 -8.59 23.38 15.01
N PHE A 392 -7.52 23.66 14.21
CA PHE A 392 -7.61 24.71 13.19
C PHE A 392 -8.57 24.35 12.06
N MET A 393 -8.60 23.08 11.64
CA MET A 393 -9.59 22.63 10.66
C MET A 393 -11.01 22.72 11.19
N THR A 394 -11.23 22.30 12.43
CA THR A 394 -12.54 22.44 13.10
C THR A 394 -12.94 23.91 13.22
N LEU A 395 -12.01 24.80 13.51
CA LEU A 395 -12.25 26.24 13.54
C LEU A 395 -12.67 26.77 12.15
N ILE A 396 -11.98 26.37 11.09
CA ILE A 396 -12.34 26.74 9.71
C ILE A 396 -13.74 26.20 9.37
N MET A 397 -14.01 24.92 9.63
CA MET A 397 -15.32 24.31 9.36
C MET A 397 -16.47 25.03 10.09
N ASN A 398 -16.35 25.15 11.43
CA ASN A 398 -17.41 25.76 12.23
C ASN A 398 -17.52 27.27 11.94
N GLY A 399 -16.40 27.95 11.70
CA GLY A 399 -16.38 29.36 11.29
C GLY A 399 -17.07 29.56 9.94
N THR A 400 -16.82 28.68 8.97
CA THR A 400 -17.50 28.69 7.68
C THR A 400 -19.01 28.42 7.83
N SER A 401 -19.39 27.41 8.63
CA SER A 401 -20.81 27.13 8.92
C SER A 401 -21.50 28.31 9.58
N LEU A 402 -20.82 29.00 10.52
CA LEU A 402 -21.38 30.23 11.15
C LEU A 402 -21.57 31.35 10.13
N LEU A 403 -20.62 31.55 9.21
CA LEU A 403 -20.75 32.54 8.14
C LEU A 403 -21.90 32.20 7.22
N ILE A 404 -22.07 30.91 6.84
CA ILE A 404 -23.18 30.45 6.01
C ILE A 404 -24.51 30.73 6.71
N VAL A 405 -24.65 30.41 8.00
CA VAL A 405 -25.89 30.69 8.78
C VAL A 405 -26.14 32.18 8.87
N TRP A 406 -25.11 32.99 9.11
CA TRP A 406 -25.26 34.46 9.24
C TRP A 406 -25.66 35.12 7.93
N PHE A 407 -25.01 34.82 6.82
CA PHE A 407 -25.30 35.42 5.51
C PHE A 407 -26.48 34.73 4.83
N GLY A 408 -26.63 33.40 5.02
CA GLY A 408 -27.80 32.64 4.55
C GLY A 408 -29.11 33.08 5.24
N GLY A 409 -29.07 33.34 6.56
CA GLY A 409 -30.23 33.92 7.25
C GLY A 409 -30.65 35.26 6.68
N LYS A 410 -29.71 36.13 6.31
CA LYS A 410 -30.02 37.38 5.60
C LYS A 410 -30.57 37.16 4.18
N ALA A 411 -30.07 36.16 3.47
CA ALA A 411 -30.56 35.78 2.14
C ALA A 411 -31.99 35.20 2.25
N MET A 412 -32.30 34.48 3.34
CA MET A 412 -33.66 33.97 3.63
C MET A 412 -34.64 35.13 3.95
N ASP A 413 -34.20 36.13 4.73
CA ASP A 413 -35.03 37.32 4.99
C ASP A 413 -35.38 38.10 3.72
N LEU A 414 -34.50 38.02 2.69
CA LEU A 414 -34.70 38.62 1.38
C LEU A 414 -35.44 37.69 0.39
N GLY A 415 -35.79 36.47 0.81
CA GLY A 415 -36.46 35.50 -0.04
C GLY A 415 -35.55 34.76 -1.08
N ASN A 416 -34.24 34.98 -1.01
CA ASN A 416 -33.27 34.44 -1.99
C ASN A 416 -32.72 33.04 -1.61
N MET A 417 -33.13 32.45 -0.50
CA MET A 417 -32.66 31.14 -0.03
C MET A 417 -33.68 30.48 0.87
N GLN A 418 -33.81 29.16 0.80
CA GLN A 418 -34.64 28.36 1.71
C GLN A 418 -33.77 27.68 2.82
N VAL A 419 -34.43 27.18 3.88
CA VAL A 419 -33.70 26.55 5.02
C VAL A 419 -32.98 25.28 4.59
N GLY A 420 -33.62 24.45 3.77
CA GLY A 420 -33.03 23.21 3.29
C GLY A 420 -31.86 23.47 2.37
N GLU A 421 -31.91 24.49 1.50
CA GLU A 421 -30.77 24.91 0.68
C GLU A 421 -29.58 25.34 1.53
N MET A 422 -29.81 26.06 2.63
CA MET A 422 -28.76 26.44 3.58
C MET A 422 -28.11 25.19 4.22
N ILE A 423 -28.93 24.21 4.60
CA ILE A 423 -28.43 22.92 5.15
C ILE A 423 -27.62 22.16 4.11
N ALA A 424 -28.09 22.10 2.86
CA ALA A 424 -27.38 21.50 1.75
C ALA A 424 -26.02 22.20 1.51
N PHE A 425 -26.00 23.53 1.50
CA PHE A 425 -24.81 24.34 1.33
C PHE A 425 -23.75 24.09 2.43
N ILE A 426 -24.18 23.98 3.70
CA ILE A 426 -23.30 23.60 4.81
C ILE A 426 -22.73 22.19 4.57
N THR A 427 -23.57 21.26 4.11
CA THR A 427 -23.16 19.87 3.86
C THR A 427 -22.15 19.77 2.72
N TYR A 428 -22.38 20.45 1.60
CA TYR A 428 -21.42 20.56 0.49
C TYR A 428 -20.10 21.16 0.95
N THR A 429 -20.14 22.22 1.75
CA THR A 429 -18.93 22.83 2.30
C THR A 429 -18.12 21.83 3.13
N MET A 430 -18.80 21.04 3.99
CA MET A 430 -18.15 19.99 4.76
C MET A 430 -17.52 18.90 3.86
N GLN A 431 -18.21 18.47 2.80
CA GLN A 431 -17.69 17.49 1.84
C GLN A 431 -16.45 18.01 1.09
N ILE A 432 -16.48 19.28 0.67
CA ILE A 432 -15.34 19.94 0.03
C ILE A 432 -14.13 19.97 0.98
N VAL A 433 -14.31 20.45 2.21
CA VAL A 433 -13.25 20.49 3.24
C VAL A 433 -12.67 19.10 3.51
N MET A 434 -13.53 18.08 3.64
CA MET A 434 -13.11 16.69 3.86
C MET A 434 -12.32 16.14 2.66
N SER A 435 -12.67 16.50 1.43
CA SER A 435 -11.93 16.08 0.24
C SER A 435 -10.48 16.62 0.24
N PHE A 436 -10.28 17.88 0.61
CA PHE A 436 -8.94 18.46 0.76
C PHE A 436 -8.14 17.83 1.91
N LEU A 437 -8.81 17.46 3.00
CA LEU A 437 -8.18 16.75 4.12
C LEU A 437 -7.67 15.37 3.66
N MET A 438 -8.46 14.62 2.91
CA MET A 438 -8.07 13.35 2.33
C MET A 438 -6.82 13.49 1.45
N LEU A 439 -6.78 14.50 0.56
CA LEU A 439 -5.63 14.77 -0.30
C LEU A 439 -4.38 15.11 0.51
N SER A 440 -4.51 15.89 1.58
CA SER A 440 -3.39 16.25 2.47
C SER A 440 -2.79 15.04 3.17
N MET A 441 -3.64 14.12 3.65
CA MET A 441 -3.19 12.89 4.30
C MET A 441 -2.38 12.01 3.35
N VAL A 442 -2.84 11.91 2.10
CA VAL A 442 -2.16 11.17 1.04
C VAL A 442 -0.80 11.79 0.70
N ALA A 443 -0.71 13.13 0.62
CA ALA A 443 0.53 13.85 0.31
C ALA A 443 1.67 13.54 1.29
N VAL A 444 1.36 13.25 2.56
CA VAL A 444 2.35 12.85 3.59
C VAL A 444 2.82 11.39 3.40
N MET A 445 1.93 10.50 2.97
CA MET A 445 2.23 9.06 2.88
C MET A 445 2.94 8.67 1.57
N LEU A 446 2.67 9.40 0.51
CA LEU A 446 3.10 9.12 -0.84
C LEU A 446 4.64 9.10 -1.04
N PRO A 447 5.43 10.02 -0.46
CA PRO A 447 6.90 10.00 -0.57
C PRO A 447 7.53 8.74 0.04
N ARG A 448 7.00 8.24 1.16
CA ARG A 448 7.52 7.02 1.82
C ARG A 448 7.36 5.80 0.93
N ALA A 449 6.18 5.63 0.33
CA ALA A 449 5.96 4.55 -0.63
C ALA A 449 6.80 4.69 -1.89
N GLY A 450 7.10 5.92 -2.31
CA GLY A 450 8.02 6.19 -3.41
C GLY A 450 9.41 5.63 -3.14
N VAL A 451 9.97 5.89 -1.95
CA VAL A 451 11.28 5.35 -1.52
C VAL A 451 11.24 3.83 -1.44
N ALA A 452 10.19 3.23 -0.85
CA ALA A 452 10.04 1.79 -0.81
C ALA A 452 9.98 1.16 -2.21
N ALA A 453 9.23 1.78 -3.13
CA ALA A 453 9.15 1.33 -4.53
C ALA A 453 10.51 1.46 -5.26
N ASP A 454 11.31 2.50 -4.96
CA ASP A 454 12.65 2.68 -5.54
C ASP A 454 13.61 1.58 -5.06
N ARG A 455 13.56 1.23 -3.77
CA ARG A 455 14.37 0.16 -3.19
C ARG A 455 14.01 -1.23 -3.75
N ILE A 456 12.72 -1.49 -3.97
CA ILE A 456 12.25 -2.73 -4.61
C ILE A 456 12.70 -2.79 -6.07
N ASP A 457 12.55 -1.69 -6.82
CA ASP A 457 12.90 -1.61 -8.23
C ASP A 457 14.42 -1.74 -8.44
N GLU A 458 15.24 -1.23 -7.51
CA GLU A 458 16.69 -1.42 -7.49
C GLU A 458 17.04 -2.91 -7.48
N VAL A 459 16.39 -3.71 -6.60
CA VAL A 459 16.61 -5.17 -6.58
C VAL A 459 16.17 -5.81 -7.90
N ILE A 460 14.95 -5.52 -8.38
CA ILE A 460 14.42 -6.17 -9.59
C ILE A 460 15.27 -5.83 -10.84
N LYS A 461 15.87 -4.64 -10.89
CA LYS A 461 16.64 -4.17 -12.05
C LYS A 461 18.12 -4.47 -11.99
N THR A 462 18.66 -4.82 -10.84
CA THR A 462 20.07 -5.23 -10.76
C THR A 462 20.23 -6.57 -11.45
N PRO A 463 20.98 -6.64 -12.58
CA PRO A 463 21.23 -7.91 -13.24
C PRO A 463 22.21 -8.72 -12.40
N SER A 464 22.10 -10.04 -12.45
CA SER A 464 23.18 -10.92 -11.97
C SER A 464 24.43 -10.68 -12.81
N THR A 465 25.60 -10.72 -12.19
CA THR A 465 26.88 -10.64 -12.95
C THR A 465 27.21 -11.95 -13.65
N ILE A 466 26.65 -13.07 -13.16
CA ILE A 466 26.90 -14.40 -13.71
C ILE A 466 25.67 -14.87 -14.47
N HIS A 467 25.87 -15.20 -15.74
CA HIS A 467 24.85 -15.71 -16.65
C HIS A 467 25.31 -16.97 -17.36
N ASP A 468 24.37 -17.84 -17.67
CA ASP A 468 24.64 -18.98 -18.54
C ASP A 468 24.95 -18.48 -19.96
N PRO A 469 25.92 -19.12 -20.66
CA PRO A 469 26.26 -18.75 -22.03
C PRO A 469 25.13 -19.08 -23.01
N ALA A 470 25.00 -18.30 -24.07
CA ALA A 470 23.98 -18.51 -25.11
C ALA A 470 24.10 -19.85 -25.83
N ALA A 471 25.33 -20.36 -25.93
CA ALA A 471 25.65 -21.66 -26.55
C ALA A 471 26.55 -22.46 -25.60
N PRO A 472 25.98 -23.17 -24.61
CA PRO A 472 26.75 -23.92 -23.64
C PRO A 472 27.48 -25.09 -24.28
N LYS A 473 28.72 -25.31 -23.83
CA LYS A 473 29.55 -26.46 -24.23
C LYS A 473 29.22 -27.63 -23.29
N ALA A 474 29.04 -28.80 -23.83
CA ALA A 474 28.94 -30.03 -23.04
C ALA A 474 30.34 -30.50 -22.62
N LEU A 475 30.40 -31.18 -21.47
CA LEU A 475 31.60 -31.91 -21.06
C LEU A 475 31.90 -33.05 -22.05
N PRO A 476 33.19 -33.37 -22.31
CA PRO A 476 33.53 -34.51 -23.13
C PRO A 476 32.93 -35.82 -22.61
N ALA A 477 32.29 -36.59 -23.49
CA ALA A 477 31.71 -37.88 -23.11
C ALA A 477 32.75 -38.99 -22.90
N ASP A 478 33.92 -38.83 -23.52
CA ASP A 478 35.03 -39.80 -23.49
C ASP A 478 36.23 -39.17 -22.75
N GLY A 479 36.80 -39.86 -21.80
CA GLY A 479 38.03 -39.43 -21.11
C GLY A 479 37.98 -39.53 -19.61
N THR A 480 38.93 -38.89 -18.96
CA THR A 480 38.99 -38.75 -17.49
C THR A 480 38.07 -37.63 -17.06
N HIS A 481 37.04 -37.95 -16.23
CA HIS A 481 36.09 -36.96 -15.74
C HIS A 481 36.50 -36.38 -14.39
N GLY A 482 36.24 -35.08 -14.19
CA GLY A 482 36.48 -34.38 -12.95
C GLY A 482 37.85 -33.72 -12.84
N VAL A 483 38.57 -33.48 -13.93
CA VAL A 483 39.84 -32.74 -13.93
C VAL A 483 39.59 -31.27 -13.79
N VAL A 484 40.03 -30.64 -12.68
CA VAL A 484 39.99 -29.19 -12.45
C VAL A 484 41.34 -28.57 -12.75
N ALA A 485 41.39 -27.56 -13.64
CA ALA A 485 42.62 -26.84 -13.92
C ALA A 485 42.43 -25.32 -13.87
N PHE A 486 43.40 -24.65 -13.26
CA PHE A 486 43.53 -23.20 -13.23
C PHE A 486 44.68 -22.82 -14.20
N HIS A 487 44.39 -21.89 -15.10
CA HIS A 487 45.30 -21.40 -16.11
C HIS A 487 45.57 -19.92 -15.94
N ASP A 488 46.64 -19.57 -15.24
CA ASP A 488 47.08 -18.19 -14.99
C ASP A 488 45.96 -17.27 -14.45
N VAL A 489 45.30 -17.74 -13.41
CA VAL A 489 44.09 -17.10 -12.88
C VAL A 489 44.42 -15.96 -11.92
N SER A 490 43.91 -14.77 -12.21
CA SER A 490 43.87 -13.66 -11.28
C SER A 490 42.39 -13.30 -10.97
N PHE A 491 42.14 -12.88 -9.73
CA PHE A 491 40.80 -12.52 -9.30
C PHE A 491 40.79 -11.35 -8.34
N ARG A 492 39.85 -10.39 -8.60
CA ARG A 492 39.60 -9.23 -7.78
C ARG A 492 38.12 -9.18 -7.41
N TYR A 493 37.86 -8.93 -6.11
CA TYR A 493 36.46 -8.73 -5.66
C TYR A 493 35.88 -7.43 -6.22
N PRO A 494 34.57 -7.39 -6.56
CA PRO A 494 33.91 -6.17 -6.98
C PRO A 494 34.06 -5.05 -5.94
N GLY A 495 34.61 -3.91 -6.36
CA GLY A 495 34.85 -2.75 -5.49
C GLY A 495 36.16 -2.79 -4.69
N SER A 496 37.02 -3.79 -4.87
CA SER A 496 38.39 -3.80 -4.35
C SER A 496 39.36 -3.20 -5.37
N ASP A 497 40.43 -2.55 -4.90
CA ASP A 497 41.51 -2.04 -5.72
C ASP A 497 42.62 -3.07 -5.89
N GLU A 498 42.70 -4.10 -5.04
CA GLU A 498 43.76 -5.12 -5.02
C GLU A 498 43.23 -6.48 -5.44
N ASP A 499 44.07 -7.28 -6.06
CA ASP A 499 43.78 -8.65 -6.43
C ASP A 499 43.83 -9.56 -5.20
N ALA A 500 42.79 -10.39 -5.04
CA ALA A 500 42.73 -11.41 -4.00
C ALA A 500 43.49 -12.68 -4.38
N LEU A 501 43.68 -12.92 -5.67
CA LEU A 501 44.47 -14.01 -6.23
C LEU A 501 45.23 -13.51 -7.43
N GLU A 502 46.49 -13.90 -7.58
CA GLU A 502 47.36 -13.50 -8.67
C GLU A 502 48.09 -14.71 -9.29
N HIS A 503 47.97 -14.86 -10.62
CA HIS A 503 48.72 -15.84 -11.42
C HIS A 503 48.64 -17.29 -10.92
N ILE A 504 47.47 -17.74 -10.48
CA ILE A 504 47.24 -19.08 -9.95
C ILE A 504 47.21 -20.12 -11.08
N SER A 505 48.11 -21.11 -11.03
CA SER A 505 48.17 -22.20 -12.00
C SER A 505 48.41 -23.55 -11.34
N PHE A 506 47.41 -24.47 -11.44
CA PHE A 506 47.52 -25.85 -10.97
C PHE A 506 46.48 -26.74 -11.65
N THR A 507 46.67 -28.07 -11.49
CA THR A 507 45.71 -29.07 -11.96
C THR A 507 45.44 -30.05 -10.82
N ALA A 508 44.16 -30.30 -10.52
CA ALA A 508 43.70 -31.37 -9.63
C ALA A 508 43.06 -32.47 -10.45
N ARG A 509 43.36 -33.73 -10.14
CA ARG A 509 42.97 -34.91 -10.94
C ARG A 509 42.10 -35.88 -10.15
N PRO A 510 41.26 -36.65 -10.81
CA PRO A 510 40.50 -37.75 -10.19
C PRO A 510 41.44 -38.75 -9.50
N GLY A 511 40.95 -39.27 -8.36
CA GLY A 511 41.73 -40.14 -7.50
C GLY A 511 42.79 -39.46 -6.64
N GLU A 512 42.99 -38.13 -6.85
CA GLU A 512 43.97 -37.33 -6.12
C GLU A 512 43.30 -36.37 -5.14
N THR A 513 43.93 -36.16 -4.00
CA THR A 513 43.61 -35.10 -3.06
C THR A 513 44.53 -33.91 -3.24
N THR A 514 43.99 -32.78 -3.67
CA THR A 514 44.73 -31.49 -3.71
C THR A 514 44.35 -30.68 -2.47
N ALA A 515 45.30 -30.34 -1.64
CA ALA A 515 45.12 -29.55 -0.45
C ALA A 515 45.63 -28.11 -0.65
N ILE A 516 44.89 -27.14 -0.10
CA ILE A 516 45.25 -25.73 -0.12
C ILE A 516 45.49 -25.27 1.30
N ILE A 517 46.70 -24.78 1.60
CA ILE A 517 47.06 -24.29 2.93
C ILE A 517 47.71 -22.91 2.83
N GLY A 518 47.70 -22.15 3.90
CA GLY A 518 48.30 -20.81 3.99
C GLY A 518 47.72 -20.00 5.16
N SER A 519 48.23 -18.79 5.34
CA SER A 519 47.80 -17.86 6.39
C SER A 519 46.32 -17.49 6.28
N THR A 520 45.76 -16.94 7.36
CA THR A 520 44.37 -16.44 7.32
C THR A 520 44.33 -15.21 6.41
N GLY A 521 43.35 -15.17 5.49
CA GLY A 521 43.22 -14.06 4.53
C GLY A 521 44.02 -14.19 3.25
N CYS A 522 44.84 -15.22 3.04
CA CYS A 522 45.66 -15.39 1.84
C CYS A 522 44.90 -15.84 0.55
N GLY A 523 43.55 -15.90 0.58
CA GLY A 523 42.74 -16.21 -0.61
C GLY A 523 42.26 -17.65 -0.77
N LYS A 524 42.46 -18.57 0.21
CA LYS A 524 42.08 -20.00 0.09
C LYS A 524 40.60 -20.25 -0.28
N SER A 525 39.68 -19.68 0.47
CA SER A 525 38.24 -19.81 0.17
C SER A 525 37.84 -19.09 -1.12
N THR A 526 38.52 -18.00 -1.44
CA THR A 526 38.38 -17.29 -2.73
C THR A 526 38.67 -18.20 -3.89
N LEU A 527 39.84 -18.91 -3.83
CA LEU A 527 40.25 -19.85 -4.86
C LEU A 527 39.23 -20.98 -5.03
N LEU A 528 38.75 -21.55 -3.91
CA LEU A 528 37.73 -22.60 -3.93
C LEU A 528 36.40 -22.14 -4.53
N ASN A 529 36.02 -20.89 -4.29
CA ASN A 529 34.74 -20.30 -4.75
C ASN A 529 34.72 -19.99 -6.26
N LEU A 530 35.87 -19.96 -6.92
CA LEU A 530 35.96 -19.81 -8.38
C LEU A 530 35.59 -21.10 -9.12
N ILE A 531 35.77 -22.27 -8.52
CA ILE A 531 35.43 -23.57 -9.13
C ILE A 531 33.94 -23.72 -9.41
N PRO A 532 33.02 -23.48 -8.40
CA PRO A 532 31.57 -23.48 -8.63
C PRO A 532 31.09 -22.23 -9.37
N ARG A 533 31.99 -21.37 -9.84
CA ARG A 533 31.66 -20.11 -10.53
C ARG A 533 30.76 -19.19 -9.67
N PHE A 534 31.04 -19.08 -8.37
CA PHE A 534 30.37 -18.08 -7.53
C PHE A 534 30.81 -16.66 -7.84
N TYR A 535 31.96 -16.54 -8.50
CA TYR A 535 32.51 -15.35 -9.12
C TYR A 535 33.22 -15.77 -10.43
N ASP A 536 33.23 -14.91 -11.43
CA ASP A 536 34.03 -15.08 -12.63
C ASP A 536 35.46 -14.55 -12.38
N VAL A 537 36.48 -15.20 -12.96
CA VAL A 537 37.86 -14.76 -12.86
C VAL A 537 38.07 -13.43 -13.58
N THR A 538 39.00 -12.61 -13.08
CA THR A 538 39.36 -11.34 -13.73
C THR A 538 40.26 -11.59 -14.93
N GLU A 539 41.24 -12.48 -14.78
CA GLU A 539 42.15 -12.91 -15.84
C GLU A 539 42.36 -14.43 -15.80
N GLY A 540 42.73 -15.02 -16.92
CA GLY A 540 42.93 -16.45 -17.04
C GLY A 540 41.62 -17.24 -17.18
N SER A 541 41.66 -18.54 -16.84
CA SER A 541 40.51 -19.44 -16.94
C SER A 541 40.56 -20.57 -15.91
N VAL A 542 39.39 -20.98 -15.45
CA VAL A 542 39.17 -22.21 -14.67
C VAL A 542 38.45 -23.19 -15.58
N THR A 543 38.99 -24.40 -15.73
CA THR A 543 38.42 -25.42 -16.60
C THR A 543 38.04 -26.68 -15.80
N ILE A 544 36.95 -27.34 -16.20
CA ILE A 544 36.59 -28.70 -15.80
C ILE A 544 36.64 -29.57 -17.06
N ASP A 545 37.44 -30.63 -17.05
CA ASP A 545 37.67 -31.54 -18.20
C ASP A 545 38.00 -30.79 -19.49
N GLY A 546 38.79 -29.70 -19.36
CA GLY A 546 39.23 -28.85 -20.47
C GLY A 546 38.20 -27.83 -20.96
N VAL A 547 36.98 -27.80 -20.39
CA VAL A 547 35.94 -26.81 -20.72
C VAL A 547 35.96 -25.69 -19.68
N ASP A 548 36.03 -24.43 -20.13
CA ASP A 548 35.97 -23.27 -19.24
C ASP A 548 34.61 -23.23 -18.52
N VAL A 549 34.62 -23.02 -17.21
CA VAL A 549 33.38 -22.94 -16.39
C VAL A 549 32.43 -21.84 -16.86
N ARG A 550 32.91 -20.82 -17.57
CA ARG A 550 32.12 -19.75 -18.18
C ARG A 550 31.36 -20.21 -19.43
N ASP A 551 31.84 -21.26 -20.08
CA ASP A 551 31.23 -21.82 -21.29
C ASP A 551 30.19 -22.92 -20.98
N MET A 552 30.02 -23.30 -19.71
CA MET A 552 29.01 -24.27 -19.21
C MET A 552 27.81 -23.58 -18.63
N THR A 553 26.66 -24.26 -18.60
CA THR A 553 25.54 -23.80 -17.74
C THR A 553 25.90 -24.03 -16.27
N GLN A 554 25.41 -23.15 -15.38
CA GLN A 554 25.61 -23.31 -13.94
C GLN A 554 25.04 -24.65 -13.44
N ALA A 555 23.91 -25.12 -14.02
CA ALA A 555 23.33 -26.41 -13.68
C ALA A 555 24.29 -27.57 -13.99
N GLN A 556 24.85 -27.62 -15.22
CA GLN A 556 25.84 -28.64 -15.60
C GLN A 556 27.09 -28.60 -14.73
N LEU A 557 27.62 -27.39 -14.46
CA LEU A 557 28.76 -27.21 -13.59
C LEU A 557 28.49 -27.73 -12.18
N HIS A 558 27.34 -27.32 -11.58
CA HIS A 558 27.02 -27.68 -10.24
C HIS A 558 26.68 -29.16 -10.08
N ASP A 559 26.18 -29.84 -11.13
CA ASP A 559 25.94 -31.30 -11.08
C ASP A 559 27.20 -32.10 -10.86
N GLU A 560 28.33 -31.66 -11.35
CA GLU A 560 29.65 -32.28 -11.15
C GLU A 560 30.25 -32.04 -9.77
N LEU A 561 29.71 -31.07 -9.01
CA LEU A 561 30.32 -30.58 -7.77
C LEU A 561 29.56 -31.02 -6.50
N GLY A 562 30.32 -31.47 -5.49
CA GLY A 562 29.87 -31.57 -4.10
C GLY A 562 30.59 -30.52 -3.25
N TYR A 563 29.87 -29.46 -2.86
CA TYR A 563 30.45 -28.32 -2.14
C TYR A 563 30.08 -28.33 -0.66
N VAL A 564 31.08 -28.22 0.20
CA VAL A 564 30.92 -28.12 1.67
C VAL A 564 31.55 -26.82 2.15
N PRO A 565 30.71 -25.84 2.53
CA PRO A 565 31.20 -24.55 3.00
C PRO A 565 31.87 -24.63 4.37
N GLN A 566 32.68 -23.63 4.69
CA GLN A 566 33.37 -23.50 5.98
C GLN A 566 32.41 -23.56 7.17
N LYS A 567 31.23 -22.90 7.08
CA LYS A 567 30.15 -23.00 8.06
C LYS A 567 29.05 -23.88 7.49
N GLY A 568 28.83 -25.05 8.12
CA GLY A 568 27.73 -25.93 7.74
C GLY A 568 26.38 -25.24 7.87
N VAL A 569 25.64 -25.16 6.77
CA VAL A 569 24.29 -24.59 6.70
C VAL A 569 23.28 -25.72 6.54
N LEU A 570 22.29 -25.78 7.44
CA LEU A 570 21.18 -26.73 7.37
C LEU A 570 19.87 -25.97 7.18
N PHE A 571 18.98 -26.56 6.42
CA PHE A 571 17.64 -26.04 6.19
C PHE A 571 16.63 -26.64 7.16
N SER A 572 15.56 -25.90 7.46
CA SER A 572 14.45 -26.41 8.23
C SER A 572 13.80 -27.61 7.53
N GLY A 573 13.52 -28.66 8.28
CA GLY A 573 12.98 -29.91 7.75
C GLY A 573 13.47 -31.09 8.57
N THR A 574 13.73 -32.23 7.94
CA THR A 574 14.30 -33.42 8.59
C THR A 574 15.79 -33.58 8.25
N ILE A 575 16.47 -34.49 8.94
CA ILE A 575 17.84 -34.87 8.56
C ILE A 575 17.83 -35.44 7.14
N THR A 576 16.91 -36.38 6.81
CA THR A 576 16.75 -36.93 5.47
C THR A 576 16.59 -35.85 4.40
N SER A 577 15.72 -34.86 4.62
CA SER A 577 15.48 -33.77 3.66
C SER A 577 16.74 -32.93 3.43
N ASN A 578 17.57 -32.77 4.46
CA ASN A 578 18.85 -32.08 4.35
C ASN A 578 19.90 -32.88 3.58
N LEU A 579 19.97 -34.21 3.76
CA LEU A 579 20.89 -35.08 3.05
C LEU A 579 20.51 -35.22 1.55
N LYS A 580 19.24 -35.29 1.26
CA LYS A 580 18.69 -35.36 -0.10
C LYS A 580 18.61 -34.02 -0.83
N PHE A 581 19.08 -32.94 -0.22
CA PHE A 581 18.99 -31.59 -0.80
C PHE A 581 19.72 -31.45 -2.13
N GLY A 582 20.68 -32.34 -2.44
CA GLY A 582 21.46 -32.33 -3.67
C GLY A 582 20.68 -32.74 -4.94
N GLY A 583 19.49 -33.33 -4.83
CA GLY A 583 18.64 -33.69 -5.96
C GLY A 583 17.66 -34.81 -5.66
N ASP A 584 16.59 -34.90 -6.46
CA ASP A 584 15.52 -35.90 -6.32
C ASP A 584 15.99 -37.34 -6.65
N HIS A 585 17.13 -37.50 -7.29
CA HIS A 585 17.74 -38.79 -7.60
C HIS A 585 18.38 -39.46 -6.38
N ILE A 586 18.64 -38.73 -5.30
CA ILE A 586 19.28 -39.25 -4.09
C ILE A 586 18.28 -40.15 -3.33
N THR A 587 18.61 -41.43 -3.19
CA THR A 587 17.78 -42.41 -2.47
C THR A 587 18.00 -42.30 -0.94
N ASP A 588 17.11 -42.96 -0.16
CA ASP A 588 17.31 -43.09 1.28
C ASP A 588 18.60 -43.86 1.61
N THR A 589 18.91 -44.89 0.82
CA THR A 589 20.15 -45.68 0.95
C THR A 589 21.39 -44.81 0.71
N ASP A 590 21.38 -43.91 -0.26
CA ASP A 590 22.50 -42.99 -0.49
C ASP A 590 22.68 -42.04 0.70
N ALA A 591 21.58 -41.52 1.24
CA ALA A 591 21.61 -40.65 2.41
C ALA A 591 22.16 -41.38 3.67
N GLU A 592 21.77 -42.63 3.90
CA GLU A 592 22.26 -43.47 5.01
C GLU A 592 23.75 -43.79 4.85
N GLN A 593 24.19 -44.22 3.68
CA GLN A 593 25.60 -44.44 3.37
C GLN A 593 26.45 -43.21 3.53
N ALA A 594 25.94 -42.07 3.05
CA ALA A 594 26.64 -40.80 3.18
C ALA A 594 26.76 -40.34 4.65
N ALA A 595 25.74 -40.59 5.46
CA ALA A 595 25.77 -40.33 6.89
C ALA A 595 26.79 -41.23 7.61
N GLU A 596 26.92 -42.50 7.21
CA GLU A 596 27.92 -43.43 7.74
C GLU A 596 29.33 -42.93 7.41
N ILE A 597 29.61 -42.61 6.17
CA ILE A 597 30.91 -42.07 5.70
C ILE A 597 31.25 -40.79 6.47
N ALA A 598 30.29 -39.89 6.63
CA ALA A 598 30.44 -38.63 7.35
C ALA A 598 30.50 -38.83 8.89
N GLN A 599 30.50 -40.05 9.41
CA GLN A 599 30.51 -40.38 10.83
C GLN A 599 29.30 -39.74 11.57
N ALA A 600 28.15 -39.64 10.90
CA ALA A 600 26.96 -38.98 11.43
C ALA A 600 25.94 -39.96 12.05
N THR A 601 26.01 -41.26 11.70
CA THR A 601 25.02 -42.30 12.06
C THR A 601 24.83 -42.40 13.58
N GLU A 602 25.91 -42.34 14.38
CA GLU A 602 25.85 -42.44 15.83
C GLU A 602 24.94 -41.41 16.47
N PHE A 603 25.11 -40.13 16.15
CA PHE A 603 24.27 -39.09 16.73
C PHE A 603 22.88 -39.03 16.10
N ILE A 604 22.70 -39.47 14.84
CA ILE A 604 21.40 -39.59 14.19
C ILE A 604 20.57 -40.67 14.88
N SER A 605 21.15 -41.86 15.09
CA SER A 605 20.49 -42.98 15.76
C SER A 605 20.19 -42.72 17.26
N ALA A 606 20.94 -41.81 17.87
CA ALA A 606 20.66 -41.38 19.25
C ALA A 606 19.46 -40.43 19.38
N LYS A 607 18.93 -39.91 18.24
CA LYS A 607 17.72 -39.08 18.22
C LYS A 607 16.46 -39.97 18.20
N PRO A 608 15.34 -39.53 18.82
CA PRO A 608 14.13 -40.34 18.92
C PRO A 608 13.55 -40.76 17.55
N GLU A 609 13.64 -39.88 16.53
CA GLU A 609 13.08 -40.10 15.20
C GLU A 609 14.17 -40.44 14.16
N GLY A 610 15.42 -40.70 14.60
CA GLY A 610 16.51 -41.03 13.70
C GLY A 610 16.70 -40.02 12.56
N PHE A 611 16.64 -40.48 11.32
CA PHE A 611 16.78 -39.66 10.13
C PHE A 611 15.62 -38.69 9.88
N ASP A 612 14.43 -38.98 10.47
CA ASP A 612 13.27 -38.08 10.37
C ASP A 612 13.27 -36.98 11.45
N SER A 613 14.28 -36.98 12.31
CA SER A 613 14.43 -35.98 13.35
C SER A 613 14.45 -34.57 12.78
N PRO A 614 13.70 -33.61 13.38
CA PRO A 614 13.56 -32.26 12.86
C PRO A 614 14.86 -31.46 13.01
N ILE A 615 15.19 -30.71 11.98
CA ILE A 615 16.24 -29.68 11.95
C ILE A 615 15.57 -28.31 12.01
N ALA A 616 15.89 -27.55 13.05
CA ALA A 616 15.40 -26.16 13.17
C ALA A 616 16.13 -25.24 12.19
N GLN A 617 15.58 -24.04 12.01
CA GLN A 617 16.15 -23.03 11.11
C GLN A 617 17.64 -22.78 11.39
N GLY A 618 18.47 -22.89 10.35
CA GLY A 618 19.93 -22.76 10.44
C GLY A 618 20.58 -23.84 11.31
N GLY A 619 19.87 -24.95 11.62
CA GLY A 619 20.38 -26.04 12.44
C GLY A 619 20.66 -25.65 13.90
N SER A 620 19.89 -24.73 14.48
CA SER A 620 20.10 -24.24 15.86
C SER A 620 19.99 -25.32 16.93
N ASN A 621 19.35 -26.46 16.63
CA ASN A 621 19.17 -27.61 17.51
C ASN A 621 20.21 -28.72 17.33
N VAL A 622 21.28 -28.48 16.59
CA VAL A 622 22.42 -29.39 16.42
C VAL A 622 23.74 -28.67 16.68
N SER A 623 24.76 -29.40 17.16
CA SER A 623 26.08 -28.83 17.46
C SER A 623 26.84 -28.46 16.17
N GLY A 624 27.88 -27.60 16.26
CA GLY A 624 28.71 -27.19 15.12
C GLY A 624 29.32 -28.39 14.38
N GLY A 625 29.88 -29.34 15.10
CA GLY A 625 30.43 -30.57 14.49
C GLY A 625 29.37 -31.48 13.87
N GLN A 626 28.15 -31.55 14.44
CA GLN A 626 27.02 -32.26 13.82
C GLN A 626 26.55 -31.58 12.52
N LYS A 627 26.45 -30.23 12.51
CA LYS A 627 26.14 -29.47 11.30
C LYS A 627 27.13 -29.74 10.18
N GLN A 628 28.40 -29.75 10.53
CA GLN A 628 29.48 -29.98 9.58
C GLN A 628 29.41 -31.39 9.00
N ARG A 629 29.23 -32.43 9.85
CA ARG A 629 29.06 -33.80 9.38
C ARG A 629 27.85 -34.00 8.50
N LEU A 630 26.71 -33.38 8.81
CA LEU A 630 25.53 -33.41 7.91
C LEU A 630 25.76 -32.67 6.62
N SER A 631 26.51 -31.56 6.60
CA SER A 631 26.88 -30.85 5.38
C SER A 631 27.82 -31.66 4.49
N ILE A 632 28.78 -32.40 5.10
CA ILE A 632 29.65 -33.35 4.42
C ILE A 632 28.83 -34.49 3.84
N ALA A 633 27.94 -35.10 4.64
CA ALA A 633 27.05 -36.17 4.19
C ALA A 633 26.19 -35.76 3.00
N ARG A 634 25.65 -34.52 3.00
CA ARG A 634 24.90 -33.95 1.86
C ARG A 634 25.71 -33.94 0.57
N ALA A 635 26.99 -33.53 0.64
CA ALA A 635 27.86 -33.51 -0.52
C ALA A 635 28.21 -34.92 -1.00
N ILE A 636 28.40 -35.88 -0.08
CA ILE A 636 28.70 -37.29 -0.40
C ILE A 636 27.48 -37.97 -1.03
N ALA A 637 26.26 -37.72 -0.51
CA ALA A 637 25.02 -38.33 -0.99
C ALA A 637 24.72 -38.00 -2.49
N LYS A 638 25.25 -36.89 -2.99
CA LYS A 638 25.10 -36.47 -4.39
C LYS A 638 25.94 -37.28 -5.37
N HIS A 639 26.99 -37.98 -4.90
CA HIS A 639 27.96 -38.72 -5.73
C HIS A 639 28.65 -37.90 -6.85
N PRO A 640 29.17 -36.68 -6.56
CA PRO A 640 29.75 -35.81 -7.57
C PRO A 640 31.12 -36.33 -8.02
N GLN A 641 31.57 -35.84 -9.20
CA GLN A 641 32.94 -36.12 -9.70
C GLN A 641 34.02 -35.29 -8.99
N ILE A 642 33.63 -34.13 -8.41
CA ILE A 642 34.55 -33.21 -7.75
C ILE A 642 33.99 -32.83 -6.38
N TYR A 643 34.78 -33.07 -5.33
CA TYR A 643 34.46 -32.67 -3.96
C TYR A 643 35.27 -31.44 -3.57
N LEU A 644 34.58 -30.42 -3.05
CA LEU A 644 35.15 -29.16 -2.59
C LEU A 644 34.88 -28.99 -1.11
N PHE A 645 35.90 -28.96 -0.28
CA PHE A 645 35.80 -28.82 1.17
C PHE A 645 36.48 -27.51 1.61
N ASP A 646 35.73 -26.52 2.06
CA ASP A 646 36.28 -25.27 2.59
C ASP A 646 36.39 -25.36 4.12
N ASP A 647 37.59 -25.66 4.63
CA ASP A 647 37.96 -25.80 6.04
C ASP A 647 36.95 -26.64 6.87
N SER A 648 36.34 -27.63 6.19
CA SER A 648 35.17 -28.35 6.70
C SER A 648 35.50 -29.34 7.83
N PHE A 649 36.75 -29.61 8.08
CA PHE A 649 37.20 -30.57 9.10
C PHE A 649 37.63 -29.90 10.41
N SER A 650 37.80 -28.57 10.44
CA SER A 650 38.31 -27.82 11.59
C SER A 650 37.39 -27.88 12.82
N ALA A 651 36.07 -28.03 12.62
CA ALA A 651 35.05 -28.12 13.66
C ALA A 651 34.91 -29.57 14.27
N LEU A 652 35.65 -30.54 13.74
CA LEU A 652 35.60 -31.94 14.18
C LEU A 652 36.67 -32.23 15.23
N ASP A 653 36.37 -33.15 16.14
CA ASP A 653 37.40 -33.74 17.01
C ASP A 653 38.34 -34.63 16.21
N TYR A 654 39.59 -34.81 16.72
CA TYR A 654 40.64 -35.49 16.00
C TYR A 654 40.27 -36.94 15.61
N LYS A 655 39.59 -37.68 16.46
CA LYS A 655 39.18 -39.08 16.22
C LYS A 655 38.18 -39.17 15.07
N THR A 656 37.17 -38.31 15.12
CA THR A 656 36.12 -38.21 14.07
C THR A 656 36.72 -37.76 12.75
N ASP A 657 37.60 -36.75 12.75
CA ASP A 657 38.28 -36.24 11.53
C ASP A 657 39.09 -37.35 10.82
N VAL A 658 39.91 -38.11 11.58
CA VAL A 658 40.71 -39.22 11.02
C VAL A 658 39.81 -40.33 10.46
N ALA A 659 38.77 -40.73 11.18
CA ALA A 659 37.84 -41.78 10.74
C ALA A 659 37.09 -41.34 9.46
N LEU A 660 36.59 -40.11 9.43
CA LEU A 660 35.87 -39.54 8.28
C LEU A 660 36.77 -39.46 7.03
N ARG A 661 37.98 -38.94 7.15
CA ARG A 661 38.93 -38.85 5.99
C ARG A 661 39.29 -40.21 5.47
N ARG A 662 39.48 -41.22 6.30
CA ARG A 662 39.72 -42.61 5.87
C ARG A 662 38.51 -43.17 5.11
N ALA A 663 37.28 -42.97 5.61
CA ALA A 663 36.06 -43.41 4.94
C ALA A 663 35.84 -42.67 3.64
N LEU A 664 36.07 -41.35 3.63
CA LEU A 664 35.98 -40.50 2.43
C LEU A 664 36.90 -40.95 1.33
N LYS A 665 38.20 -41.22 1.65
CA LYS A 665 39.22 -41.69 0.70
C LYS A 665 38.79 -42.98 0.00
N ALA A 666 38.24 -43.94 0.72
CA ALA A 666 37.74 -45.19 0.16
C ALA A 666 36.56 -45.02 -0.80
N LYS A 667 35.78 -43.93 -0.66
CA LYS A 667 34.61 -43.64 -1.53
C LYS A 667 34.95 -42.74 -2.69
N THR A 668 36.03 -41.94 -2.62
CA THR A 668 36.40 -40.91 -3.60
C THR A 668 37.57 -41.34 -4.50
N ASP A 669 37.90 -42.67 -4.60
CA ASP A 669 39.02 -43.16 -5.36
C ASP A 669 39.00 -42.79 -6.86
N ASN A 670 37.82 -42.48 -7.41
CA ASN A 670 37.62 -42.03 -8.79
C ASN A 670 37.22 -40.56 -8.93
N ALA A 671 37.17 -39.80 -7.82
CA ALA A 671 36.72 -38.40 -7.82
C ALA A 671 37.90 -37.47 -7.47
N THR A 672 37.83 -36.24 -7.92
CA THR A 672 38.77 -35.18 -7.54
C THR A 672 38.38 -34.62 -6.20
N VAL A 673 39.31 -34.53 -5.25
CA VAL A 673 39.08 -33.96 -3.92
C VAL A 673 39.95 -32.74 -3.73
N ILE A 674 39.34 -31.57 -3.50
CA ILE A 674 40.02 -30.31 -3.20
C ILE A 674 39.63 -29.88 -1.76
N ILE A 675 40.66 -29.74 -0.92
CA ILE A 675 40.48 -29.44 0.51
C ILE A 675 41.20 -28.15 0.87
N VAL A 676 40.49 -27.15 1.31
CA VAL A 676 41.07 -26.01 2.03
C VAL A 676 41.23 -26.42 3.50
N ALA A 677 42.44 -26.28 4.04
CA ALA A 677 42.70 -26.63 5.43
C ALA A 677 43.56 -25.57 6.13
N GLN A 678 43.39 -25.47 7.43
CA GLN A 678 44.23 -24.67 8.31
C GLN A 678 45.20 -25.54 9.13
N ARG A 679 44.93 -26.84 9.22
CA ARG A 679 45.74 -27.79 10.00
C ARG A 679 46.60 -28.63 9.09
N ILE A 680 47.91 -28.69 9.38
CA ILE A 680 48.87 -29.55 8.69
C ILE A 680 48.45 -31.03 8.74
N ALA A 681 47.95 -31.49 9.86
CA ALA A 681 47.48 -32.87 10.03
C ALA A 681 46.38 -33.28 9.01
N THR A 682 45.62 -32.32 8.50
CA THR A 682 44.60 -32.54 7.45
C THR A 682 45.22 -32.78 6.06
N VAL A 683 46.37 -32.21 5.77
CA VAL A 683 46.97 -32.16 4.41
C VAL A 683 48.18 -33.07 4.26
N LEU A 684 48.65 -33.70 5.34
CA LEU A 684 49.89 -34.53 5.32
C LEU A 684 49.92 -35.62 4.25
N HIS A 685 48.76 -36.21 3.95
CA HIS A 685 48.64 -37.32 3.00
C HIS A 685 48.04 -36.91 1.66
N ALA A 686 47.97 -35.59 1.39
CA ALA A 686 47.50 -35.10 0.11
C ALA A 686 48.53 -35.41 -1.00
N ASN A 687 48.02 -35.73 -2.19
CA ASN A 687 48.86 -36.01 -3.37
C ASN A 687 49.53 -34.73 -3.84
N GLN A 688 48.86 -33.59 -3.68
CA GLN A 688 49.37 -32.28 -4.01
C GLN A 688 48.94 -31.28 -2.91
N ILE A 689 49.90 -30.49 -2.43
CA ILE A 689 49.66 -29.39 -1.50
C ILE A 689 50.02 -28.09 -2.20
N LEU A 690 49.11 -27.13 -2.21
CA LEU A 690 49.31 -25.77 -2.67
C LEU A 690 49.47 -24.86 -1.46
N VAL A 691 50.61 -24.21 -1.34
CA VAL A 691 50.89 -23.22 -0.28
C VAL A 691 50.57 -21.86 -0.83
N LEU A 692 49.53 -21.24 -0.26
CA LEU A 692 49.06 -19.91 -0.68
C LEU A 692 49.57 -18.86 0.30
N ASP A 693 50.15 -17.80 -0.22
CA ASP A 693 50.58 -16.63 0.54
C ASP A 693 50.31 -15.36 -0.28
N GLU A 694 49.72 -14.36 0.33
CA GLU A 694 49.32 -13.07 -0.31
C GLU A 694 48.74 -13.23 -1.74
N GLY A 695 47.78 -14.17 -1.89
CA GLY A 695 47.09 -14.42 -3.16
C GLY A 695 47.88 -15.19 -4.21
N ARG A 696 49.11 -15.67 -3.91
CA ARG A 696 49.99 -16.40 -4.84
C ARG A 696 50.35 -17.79 -4.35
N ILE A 697 50.59 -18.73 -5.27
CA ILE A 697 51.11 -20.04 -4.91
C ILE A 697 52.65 -19.93 -4.73
N VAL A 698 53.09 -19.99 -3.47
CA VAL A 698 54.51 -19.91 -3.11
C VAL A 698 55.16 -21.30 -2.98
N GLY A 699 54.39 -22.38 -2.97
CA GLY A 699 54.87 -23.74 -2.93
C GLY A 699 53.85 -24.73 -3.49
N LYS A 700 54.28 -25.73 -4.23
CA LYS A 700 53.46 -26.81 -4.80
C LYS A 700 54.23 -28.14 -4.75
N GLY A 701 53.63 -29.16 -4.15
CA GLY A 701 54.25 -30.49 -4.03
C GLY A 701 53.63 -31.34 -2.97
N THR A 702 54.27 -32.47 -2.61
CA THR A 702 53.90 -33.30 -1.46
C THR A 702 54.43 -32.69 -0.16
N HIS A 703 53.98 -33.19 0.96
CA HIS A 703 54.47 -32.76 2.28
C HIS A 703 56.01 -32.83 2.36
N ALA A 704 56.61 -33.94 1.96
CA ALA A 704 58.04 -34.12 1.99
C ALA A 704 58.81 -33.10 1.13
N GLN A 705 58.34 -32.87 -0.12
CA GLN A 705 58.90 -31.89 -1.04
C GLN A 705 58.83 -30.47 -0.48
N LEU A 706 57.70 -30.09 0.08
CA LEU A 706 57.49 -28.76 0.63
C LEU A 706 58.28 -28.52 1.93
N MET A 707 58.50 -29.55 2.73
CA MET A 707 59.36 -29.47 3.90
C MET A 707 60.83 -29.21 3.54
N GLU A 708 61.27 -29.55 2.32
CA GLU A 708 62.62 -29.25 1.79
C GLU A 708 62.71 -27.91 1.08
N SER A 709 61.65 -27.57 0.29
CA SER A 709 61.76 -26.49 -0.72
C SER A 709 60.97 -25.21 -0.39
N CYS A 710 59.98 -25.24 0.56
CA CYS A 710 59.08 -24.12 0.79
C CYS A 710 59.19 -23.57 2.22
N PRO A 711 59.86 -22.43 2.43
CA PRO A 711 59.98 -21.82 3.76
C PRO A 711 58.64 -21.51 4.46
N ALA A 712 57.68 -20.99 3.68
CA ALA A 712 56.35 -20.71 4.22
C ALA A 712 55.62 -21.96 4.73
N TYR A 713 55.74 -23.11 4.03
CA TYR A 713 55.20 -24.37 4.50
C TYR A 713 55.90 -24.88 5.74
N GLN A 714 57.22 -24.77 5.77
CA GLN A 714 58.02 -25.16 6.94
C GLN A 714 57.60 -24.37 8.20
N GLU A 715 57.35 -23.09 8.07
CA GLU A 715 56.92 -22.22 9.15
C GLU A 715 55.55 -22.68 9.71
N ILE A 716 54.59 -22.90 8.82
CA ILE A 716 53.25 -23.40 9.20
C ILE A 716 53.38 -24.78 9.88
N ALA A 717 54.18 -25.68 9.30
CA ALA A 717 54.39 -27.04 9.83
C ALA A 717 55.04 -27.02 11.20
N ARG A 718 56.08 -26.24 11.41
CA ARG A 718 56.79 -26.09 12.70
C ARG A 718 55.92 -25.43 13.80
N SER A 719 54.99 -24.58 13.38
CA SER A 719 54.05 -23.95 14.33
C SER A 719 52.98 -24.93 14.89
N GLN A 720 52.69 -26.01 14.13
CA GLN A 720 51.57 -26.90 14.43
C GLN A 720 51.98 -28.33 14.84
N LEU A 721 53.15 -28.82 14.37
CA LEU A 721 53.65 -30.16 14.66
C LEU A 721 54.74 -30.14 15.76
N SER A 722 54.72 -31.12 16.62
CA SER A 722 55.80 -31.29 17.60
C SER A 722 57.09 -31.79 16.90
N GLN A 723 58.26 -31.50 17.50
CA GLN A 723 59.54 -31.98 16.95
C GLN A 723 59.61 -33.51 16.80
N LYS A 724 58.86 -34.26 17.64
CA LYS A 724 58.78 -35.71 17.56
C LYS A 724 57.98 -36.18 16.32
N GLU A 725 56.89 -35.47 15.98
CA GLU A 725 56.09 -35.73 14.77
C GLU A 725 56.83 -35.35 13.51
N LEU A 726 57.59 -34.28 13.52
CA LEU A 726 58.47 -33.87 12.43
C LEU A 726 59.65 -34.84 12.16
N ASN A 727 60.15 -35.52 13.23
CA ASN A 727 61.28 -36.49 13.15
C ASN A 727 60.81 -37.90 12.79
N LEU A 728 59.63 -38.36 13.27
CA LEU A 728 59.05 -39.66 12.90
C LEU A 728 58.77 -39.80 11.41
N GLN A 729 58.61 -38.70 10.68
CA GLN A 729 58.42 -38.70 9.25
C GLN A 729 59.74 -38.76 8.43
N LYS A 730 60.89 -38.50 9.06
CA LYS A 730 62.23 -38.71 8.45
C LYS A 730 62.71 -40.17 8.59
N GLU A 731 62.11 -40.96 9.48
CA GLU A 731 62.50 -42.38 9.70
C GLU A 731 61.53 -43.37 9.05
N GLY A 732 60.44 -42.89 8.38
CA GLY A 732 59.40 -43.72 7.75
C GLY A 732 59.50 -43.83 6.21
N GLU A 733 60.65 -43.41 5.63
CA GLU A 733 61.06 -43.73 4.24
C GLU A 733 62.03 -44.93 4.31
#